data_348a4480f5046845f8ace1a5defb5e49
#
_entry.id   348a4480f5046845f8ace1a5defb5e49
#
_cell.length_a   1.000
_cell.length_b   1.000
_cell.length_c   1.000
_cell.angle_alpha   90.00
_cell.angle_beta   90.00
_cell.angle_gamma   90.00
#
_symmetry.space_group_name_H-M   'P 1'
#
loop_
_entity.id
_entity.type
_entity.pdbx_description
1 polymer ?
#
loop_
_entity_poly.entity_id
_entity_poly.type
_entity_poly.pdbx_seq_one_letter_code
_entity_poly.pdbx_strand_id
1 'polypeptide(L)'
;MERKKTKKKTIRKLSDVVKPDNMTVEEWQVALRQQSARDETFAIAAVDEKAAPGEYSVKNLATRQTYKVVYRGEGSQWNYCSCLDFKTSQLGTCKHIEATKMWLADNTRRRVHREIPAYTSVYISYRHGRAVRIRIGVDHETEFKALAKEYFDEEGYLQPKAYRTFPDFLEKAKAISDTFRCYHDALDFILEEREMDVRSHIAEGLSDSALDSLLTVKLFPYQKEGVRFAVEKGRSLIADEMGLGKTIQAIATAEVFRASNLVEEVLVVCPTSLKYQWKSEIERFTGADVLVIEGNALKRKQLYRQPATYKVVSYNSMSNDVKYLGRLETDMVIMDEVQRLKNWKTQIAISARRIDARYAVALSGTPLENKLEELYSVMELVDQFCLGPYYLFRQECIVTNESGKVLGYKNLNAVGELVRERLIRRRKCDVELQLPARQDKNLLVPMTRQQMDVHEESAAIVARLIHKWNTHHFLSEPDRHKLLVNLNIMRMVCDSTYILDQKTRYDVKIDETMNIVSDILQGTDSKVVIFSQWERMTRLLAQELDKHDIDYEYLHGGVTSVKRGEMMQRFQNNADCRVFISTDAGSTGLNLQTASFIINLDLPWNPAVLEQRIGRIYRLGQQRNIQVINLVAAGTIEERMIGKLRFKQNMFEGVLDNGDDTIFVGDDKFKDIVNLFDGIHA
;
A
#
# COMPACT_ATOMS: atom_id res chain seq x y z
N MET A 1 -19.45 -9.45 61.97
CA MET A 1 -19.46 -10.18 60.65
C MET A 1 -18.74 -9.34 59.60
N GLU A 2 -17.45 -9.58 59.46
CA GLU A 2 -16.60 -8.90 58.44
C GLU A 2 -16.86 -9.51 57.07
N ARG A 3 -17.30 -8.66 56.12
CA ARG A 3 -17.39 -9.02 54.72
C ARG A 3 -15.97 -9.11 54.11
N LYS A 4 -15.48 -10.33 53.89
CA LYS A 4 -14.27 -10.59 53.11
C LYS A 4 -14.44 -10.00 51.68
N LYS A 5 -13.73 -8.90 51.41
CA LYS A 5 -13.54 -8.39 50.05
C LYS A 5 -12.73 -9.43 49.28
N THR A 6 -13.36 -10.18 48.41
CA THR A 6 -12.68 -11.02 47.42
C THR A 6 -11.85 -10.13 46.47
N LYS A 7 -10.53 -10.23 46.57
CA LYS A 7 -9.61 -9.60 45.66
C LYS A 7 -9.92 -10.11 44.25
N LYS A 8 -10.42 -9.24 43.35
CA LYS A 8 -10.48 -9.54 41.91
C LYS A 8 -9.06 -9.91 41.48
N LYS A 9 -8.83 -11.14 41.04
CA LYS A 9 -7.58 -11.55 40.39
C LYS A 9 -7.40 -10.67 39.17
N THR A 10 -6.38 -9.81 39.17
CA THR A 10 -5.97 -9.03 38.02
C THR A 10 -5.47 -10.03 36.96
N ILE A 11 -6.27 -10.31 35.97
CA ILE A 11 -5.85 -11.16 34.83
C ILE A 11 -4.75 -10.41 34.12
N ARG A 12 -3.54 -10.99 34.08
CA ARG A 12 -2.39 -10.41 33.38
C ARG A 12 -2.74 -10.30 31.88
N LYS A 13 -2.62 -9.11 31.29
CA LYS A 13 -2.86 -8.92 29.86
C LYS A 13 -1.87 -9.73 29.05
N LEU A 14 -2.39 -10.45 28.06
CA LEU A 14 -1.56 -11.13 27.07
C LEU A 14 -0.90 -10.09 26.16
N SER A 15 0.35 -10.33 25.82
CA SER A 15 1.04 -9.55 24.79
C SER A 15 0.43 -9.85 23.41
N ASP A 16 0.28 -8.83 22.59
CA ASP A 16 -0.09 -8.97 21.17
C ASP A 16 1.13 -9.21 20.26
N VAL A 17 2.34 -9.13 20.83
CA VAL A 17 3.62 -9.25 20.10
C VAL A 17 4.33 -10.56 20.40
N VAL A 18 4.31 -11.00 21.67
CA VAL A 18 5.03 -12.19 22.15
C VAL A 18 4.04 -13.28 22.53
N LYS A 19 4.14 -14.42 21.83
CA LYS A 19 3.33 -15.61 22.11
C LYS A 19 3.79 -16.27 23.40
N PRO A 20 2.88 -16.65 24.34
CA PRO A 20 3.25 -17.50 25.47
C PRO A 20 3.73 -18.89 25.03
N ASP A 21 4.73 -19.45 25.72
CA ASP A 21 5.33 -20.75 25.35
C ASP A 21 4.36 -21.93 25.47
N ASN A 22 3.38 -21.80 26.38
CA ASN A 22 2.39 -22.83 26.68
C ASN A 22 1.14 -22.79 25.77
N MET A 23 1.14 -21.99 24.71
CA MET A 23 0.03 -21.87 23.77
C MET A 23 0.49 -22.12 22.33
N THR A 24 -0.37 -22.72 21.53
CA THR A 24 -0.23 -22.67 20.08
C THR A 24 -0.50 -21.26 19.57
N VAL A 25 -0.13 -20.95 18.32
CA VAL A 25 -0.40 -19.63 17.76
C VAL A 25 -1.90 -19.37 17.65
N GLU A 26 -2.68 -20.36 17.25
CA GLU A 26 -4.13 -20.26 17.16
C GLU A 26 -4.79 -20.01 18.52
N GLU A 27 -4.41 -20.80 19.53
CA GLU A 27 -4.90 -20.61 20.90
C GLU A 27 -4.60 -19.21 21.44
N TRP A 28 -3.37 -18.73 21.20
CA TRP A 28 -2.99 -17.36 21.56
C TRP A 28 -3.84 -16.31 20.84
N GLN A 29 -4.06 -16.48 19.53
CA GLN A 29 -4.89 -15.57 18.74
C GLN A 29 -6.36 -15.57 19.20
N VAL A 30 -6.92 -16.72 19.55
CA VAL A 30 -8.25 -16.83 20.16
C VAL A 30 -8.29 -16.12 21.51
N ALA A 31 -7.29 -16.35 22.36
CA ALA A 31 -7.19 -15.70 23.68
C ALA A 31 -7.08 -14.16 23.58
N LEU A 32 -6.41 -13.62 22.54
CA LEU A 32 -6.38 -12.19 22.27
C LEU A 32 -7.76 -11.63 21.89
N ARG A 33 -8.58 -12.38 21.12
CA ARG A 33 -9.97 -11.99 20.80
C ARG A 33 -10.85 -12.01 22.04
N GLN A 34 -10.65 -12.98 22.93
CA GLN A 34 -11.33 -13.05 24.23
C GLN A 34 -10.91 -11.87 25.13
N GLN A 35 -9.65 -11.49 25.13
CA GLN A 35 -9.17 -10.31 25.83
C GLN A 35 -9.81 -9.03 25.30
N SER A 36 -9.84 -8.84 23.98
CA SER A 36 -10.49 -7.70 23.33
C SER A 36 -11.99 -7.64 23.64
N ALA A 37 -12.65 -8.80 23.67
CA ALA A 37 -14.07 -8.89 24.03
C ALA A 37 -14.36 -8.44 25.47
N ARG A 38 -13.40 -8.62 26.39
CA ARG A 38 -13.49 -8.14 27.80
C ARG A 38 -13.15 -6.66 27.95
N ASP A 39 -12.17 -6.18 27.15
CA ASP A 39 -11.65 -4.82 27.30
C ASP A 39 -12.52 -3.78 26.56
N GLU A 40 -13.22 -4.18 25.51
CA GLU A 40 -14.10 -3.31 24.71
C GLU A 40 -15.56 -3.40 25.21
N THR A 41 -16.33 -2.36 24.95
CA THR A 41 -17.75 -2.32 25.35
C THR A 41 -18.66 -2.54 24.15
N PHE A 42 -19.55 -3.53 24.24
CA PHE A 42 -20.49 -3.90 23.18
C PHE A 42 -21.95 -3.78 23.70
N ALA A 43 -22.83 -3.26 22.82
CA ALA A 43 -24.26 -3.40 22.99
C ALA A 43 -24.75 -4.59 22.15
N ILE A 44 -25.30 -5.60 22.82
CA ILE A 44 -25.71 -6.88 22.20
C ILE A 44 -27.21 -7.06 22.39
N ALA A 45 -27.89 -7.36 21.27
CA ALA A 45 -29.32 -7.68 21.26
C ALA A 45 -29.60 -8.88 20.34
N ALA A 46 -30.51 -9.75 20.75
CA ALA A 46 -31.05 -10.77 19.86
C ALA A 46 -31.86 -10.09 18.72
N VAL A 47 -31.75 -10.60 17.49
CA VAL A 47 -32.45 -10.02 16.34
C VAL A 47 -33.93 -10.38 16.40
N ASP A 48 -34.23 -11.66 16.43
CA ASP A 48 -35.58 -12.22 16.64
C ASP A 48 -35.42 -13.65 17.15
N GLU A 49 -35.79 -13.89 18.40
CA GLU A 49 -35.60 -15.23 19.01
C GLU A 49 -36.49 -16.30 18.38
N LYS A 50 -37.61 -15.93 17.74
CA LYS A 50 -38.53 -16.87 17.11
C LYS A 50 -38.20 -17.12 15.63
N ALA A 51 -37.93 -16.05 14.87
CA ALA A 51 -37.68 -16.15 13.44
C ALA A 51 -36.21 -16.45 13.10
N ALA A 52 -35.26 -16.01 13.96
CA ALA A 52 -33.82 -16.16 13.73
C ALA A 52 -33.12 -16.56 15.06
N PRO A 53 -33.37 -17.73 15.60
CA PRO A 53 -32.78 -18.17 16.86
C PRO A 53 -31.26 -18.27 16.75
N GLY A 54 -30.55 -17.69 17.74
CA GLY A 54 -29.08 -17.63 17.78
C GLY A 54 -28.45 -16.56 16.91
N GLU A 55 -29.23 -15.62 16.37
CA GLU A 55 -28.73 -14.44 15.67
C GLU A 55 -28.76 -13.19 16.56
N TYR A 56 -27.67 -12.42 16.53
CA TYR A 56 -27.46 -11.27 17.38
C TYR A 56 -26.96 -10.08 16.59
N SER A 57 -27.39 -8.87 17.00
CA SER A 57 -26.83 -7.60 16.58
C SER A 57 -25.82 -7.13 17.63
N VAL A 58 -24.56 -6.99 17.26
CA VAL A 58 -23.46 -6.61 18.15
C VAL A 58 -22.89 -5.27 17.72
N LYS A 59 -23.14 -4.22 18.51
CA LYS A 59 -22.66 -2.87 18.24
C LYS A 59 -21.47 -2.56 19.15
N ASN A 60 -20.32 -2.24 18.54
CA ASN A 60 -19.18 -1.70 19.26
C ASN A 60 -19.44 -0.23 19.60
N LEU A 61 -19.44 0.13 20.89
CA LEU A 61 -19.82 1.50 21.33
C LEU A 61 -18.73 2.54 21.00
N ALA A 62 -17.47 2.14 20.95
CA ALA A 62 -16.36 3.04 20.61
C ALA A 62 -16.37 3.41 19.12
N THR A 63 -16.50 2.42 18.23
CA THR A 63 -16.48 2.63 16.77
C THR A 63 -17.87 2.93 16.19
N ARG A 64 -18.94 2.70 16.94
CA ARG A 64 -20.36 2.78 16.53
C ARG A 64 -20.75 1.87 15.37
N GLN A 65 -19.91 0.89 15.03
CA GLN A 65 -20.19 -0.11 14.00
C GLN A 65 -21.04 -1.25 14.57
N THR A 66 -21.96 -1.77 13.77
CA THR A 66 -22.84 -2.88 14.14
C THR A 66 -22.53 -4.08 13.25
N TYR A 67 -22.44 -5.25 13.86
CA TYR A 67 -22.12 -6.50 13.20
C TYR A 67 -23.22 -7.53 13.44
N LYS A 68 -23.52 -8.33 12.43
CA LYS A 68 -24.37 -9.53 12.57
C LYS A 68 -23.51 -10.67 13.12
N VAL A 69 -23.96 -11.29 14.20
CA VAL A 69 -23.33 -12.46 14.82
C VAL A 69 -24.33 -13.60 14.86
N VAL A 70 -23.89 -14.80 14.47
CA VAL A 70 -24.60 -16.05 14.68
C VAL A 70 -23.77 -16.87 15.66
N TYR A 71 -24.33 -17.25 16.82
CA TYR A 71 -23.67 -18.06 17.80
C TYR A 71 -24.50 -19.28 18.18
N ARG A 72 -23.96 -20.48 17.90
CA ARG A 72 -24.61 -21.77 18.11
C ARG A 72 -23.86 -22.67 19.09
N GLY A 73 -23.02 -22.06 19.90
CA GLY A 73 -22.23 -22.75 20.91
C GLY A 73 -20.74 -22.81 20.57
N GLU A 74 -19.98 -23.23 21.58
CA GLU A 74 -18.52 -23.32 21.47
C GLU A 74 -18.14 -24.41 20.45
N GLY A 75 -17.16 -24.10 19.57
CA GLY A 75 -16.70 -25.05 18.54
C GLY A 75 -17.69 -25.31 17.39
N SER A 76 -18.87 -24.71 17.40
CA SER A 76 -19.82 -24.90 16.32
C SER A 76 -19.28 -24.36 15.00
N GLN A 77 -19.32 -25.17 13.94
CA GLN A 77 -18.96 -24.77 12.59
C GLN A 77 -19.95 -23.75 11.98
N TRP A 78 -21.07 -23.52 12.62
CA TRP A 78 -22.14 -22.61 12.22
C TRP A 78 -22.05 -21.24 12.88
N ASN A 79 -21.00 -20.99 13.67
CA ASN A 79 -20.74 -19.66 14.19
C ASN A 79 -20.28 -18.75 13.06
N TYR A 80 -20.81 -17.52 13.05
CA TYR A 80 -20.53 -16.54 12.00
C TYR A 80 -20.50 -15.12 12.57
N CYS A 81 -19.66 -14.27 12.02
CA CYS A 81 -19.70 -12.83 12.21
C CYS A 81 -19.43 -12.09 10.88
N SER A 82 -20.16 -11.02 10.65
CA SER A 82 -19.97 -10.18 9.46
C SER A 82 -18.69 -9.32 9.50
N CYS A 83 -17.91 -9.34 10.60
CA CYS A 83 -16.69 -8.56 10.70
C CYS A 83 -15.54 -9.14 9.88
N LEU A 84 -14.63 -8.27 9.44
CA LEU A 84 -13.48 -8.65 8.65
C LEU A 84 -12.56 -9.65 9.39
N ASP A 85 -12.30 -9.43 10.70
CA ASP A 85 -11.46 -10.33 11.51
C ASP A 85 -11.97 -11.79 11.47
N PHE A 86 -13.29 -12.01 11.53
CA PHE A 86 -13.85 -13.35 11.39
C PHE A 86 -13.61 -13.95 9.99
N LYS A 87 -13.79 -13.14 8.96
CA LYS A 87 -13.68 -13.58 7.57
C LYS A 87 -12.25 -13.91 7.16
N THR A 88 -11.26 -13.14 7.64
CA THR A 88 -9.86 -13.26 7.23
C THR A 88 -8.98 -14.07 8.18
N SER A 89 -9.35 -14.23 9.46
CA SER A 89 -8.49 -14.89 10.45
C SER A 89 -8.53 -16.42 10.41
N GLN A 90 -9.54 -17.03 9.81
CA GLN A 90 -9.76 -18.49 9.75
C GLN A 90 -9.88 -19.19 11.13
N LEU A 91 -9.99 -18.43 12.21
CA LEU A 91 -10.06 -18.95 13.60
C LEU A 91 -11.44 -19.49 13.97
N GLY A 92 -12.48 -19.23 13.15
CA GLY A 92 -13.87 -19.57 13.48
C GLY A 92 -14.46 -18.76 14.63
N THR A 93 -13.74 -17.75 15.16
CA THR A 93 -14.17 -16.80 16.17
C THR A 93 -13.58 -15.41 15.95
N CYS A 94 -14.14 -14.42 16.65
CA CYS A 94 -13.66 -13.04 16.70
C CYS A 94 -14.12 -12.38 18.00
N LYS A 95 -13.64 -11.19 18.31
CA LYS A 95 -14.05 -10.45 19.52
C LYS A 95 -15.56 -10.27 19.67
N HIS A 96 -16.32 -10.18 18.57
CA HIS A 96 -17.78 -10.03 18.63
C HIS A 96 -18.49 -11.34 19.01
N ILE A 97 -18.03 -12.49 18.48
CA ILE A 97 -18.51 -13.82 18.90
C ILE A 97 -18.16 -14.06 20.37
N GLU A 98 -16.92 -13.77 20.79
CA GLU A 98 -16.49 -13.95 22.17
C GLU A 98 -17.27 -13.01 23.14
N ALA A 99 -17.55 -11.78 22.75
CA ALA A 99 -18.41 -10.87 23.50
C ALA A 99 -19.85 -11.40 23.63
N THR A 100 -20.39 -11.96 22.53
CA THR A 100 -21.73 -12.60 22.57
C THR A 100 -21.76 -13.81 23.49
N LYS A 101 -20.72 -14.65 23.45
CA LYS A 101 -20.54 -15.79 24.37
C LYS A 101 -20.57 -15.34 25.84
N MET A 102 -19.81 -14.28 26.17
CA MET A 102 -19.77 -13.71 27.54
C MET A 102 -21.15 -13.15 27.93
N TRP A 103 -21.78 -12.38 27.04
CA TRP A 103 -23.10 -11.79 27.28
C TRP A 103 -24.18 -12.85 27.51
N LEU A 104 -24.11 -14.01 26.85
CA LEU A 104 -25.01 -15.13 27.08
C LEU A 104 -24.74 -15.83 28.41
N ALA A 105 -23.47 -15.95 28.84
CA ALA A 105 -23.08 -16.56 30.08
C ALA A 105 -23.50 -15.73 31.32
N ASP A 106 -23.51 -14.40 31.22
CA ASP A 106 -23.85 -13.49 32.33
C ASP A 106 -25.32 -13.53 32.73
N ASN A 107 -26.19 -14.20 31.98
CA ASN A 107 -27.62 -14.26 32.30
C ASN A 107 -28.20 -15.65 32.02
N THR A 108 -28.60 -16.33 33.10
CA THR A 108 -29.18 -17.68 33.08
C THR A 108 -30.50 -17.79 32.30
N ARG A 109 -31.20 -16.68 32.06
CA ARG A 109 -32.43 -16.65 31.23
C ARG A 109 -32.13 -16.65 29.73
N ARG A 110 -30.89 -16.33 29.33
CA ARG A 110 -30.50 -16.34 27.91
C ARG A 110 -30.09 -17.76 27.53
N ARG A 111 -30.60 -18.25 26.41
CA ARG A 111 -30.32 -19.59 25.92
C ARG A 111 -29.35 -19.55 24.71
N VAL A 112 -28.46 -20.52 24.67
CA VAL A 112 -27.65 -20.80 23.49
C VAL A 112 -28.46 -21.72 22.58
N HIS A 113 -28.82 -21.24 21.41
CA HIS A 113 -29.55 -22.04 20.41
C HIS A 113 -28.53 -22.89 19.62
N ARG A 114 -28.38 -24.15 20.04
CA ARG A 114 -27.45 -25.13 19.43
C ARG A 114 -28.07 -25.91 18.29
N GLU A 115 -29.39 -25.87 18.17
CA GLU A 115 -30.11 -26.59 17.15
C GLU A 115 -29.81 -26.09 15.75
N ILE A 116 -29.67 -27.01 14.80
CA ILE A 116 -29.55 -26.69 13.39
C ILE A 116 -30.91 -26.14 12.96
N PRO A 117 -30.99 -24.97 12.28
CA PRO A 117 -32.24 -24.47 11.74
C PRO A 117 -32.89 -25.49 10.84
N ALA A 118 -34.23 -25.60 10.90
CA ALA A 118 -35.00 -26.51 10.10
C ALA A 118 -34.82 -26.30 8.58
N TYR A 119 -34.62 -25.05 8.16
CA TYR A 119 -34.41 -24.68 6.77
C TYR A 119 -33.01 -25.02 6.24
N THR A 120 -32.96 -25.38 4.96
CA THR A 120 -31.71 -25.54 4.21
C THR A 120 -31.11 -24.17 3.82
N SER A 121 -29.78 -24.05 3.84
CA SER A 121 -29.11 -22.80 3.47
C SER A 121 -27.77 -22.98 2.79
N VAL A 122 -27.45 -22.05 1.88
CA VAL A 122 -26.13 -21.88 1.27
C VAL A 122 -25.42 -20.71 1.95
N TYR A 123 -24.18 -20.91 2.33
CA TYR A 123 -23.35 -19.96 3.06
C TYR A 123 -21.89 -20.06 2.63
N ILE A 124 -21.07 -19.05 2.98
CA ILE A 124 -19.63 -19.09 2.76
C ILE A 124 -18.91 -19.56 4.04
N SER A 125 -18.02 -20.53 3.88
CA SER A 125 -17.09 -20.96 4.93
C SER A 125 -15.78 -20.18 4.82
N TYR A 126 -15.27 -19.72 5.95
CA TYR A 126 -14.00 -18.96 6.05
C TYR A 126 -12.91 -19.75 6.79
N ARG A 127 -13.08 -21.04 7.08
CA ARG A 127 -12.14 -21.83 7.90
C ARG A 127 -10.84 -22.21 7.18
N HIS A 128 -10.93 -22.51 5.89
CA HIS A 128 -9.78 -22.92 5.07
C HIS A 128 -9.74 -22.14 3.76
N GLY A 129 -9.94 -20.82 3.87
CA GLY A 129 -10.19 -19.95 2.75
C GLY A 129 -11.69 -19.73 2.52
N ARG A 130 -12.05 -19.01 1.45
CA ARG A 130 -13.45 -18.78 1.07
C ARG A 130 -13.96 -19.96 0.27
N ALA A 131 -15.02 -20.60 0.74
CA ALA A 131 -15.65 -21.68 0.01
C ALA A 131 -17.17 -21.67 0.25
N VAL A 132 -17.96 -21.82 -0.82
CA VAL A 132 -19.41 -21.92 -0.72
C VAL A 132 -19.80 -23.31 -0.24
N ARG A 133 -20.64 -23.37 0.79
CA ARG A 133 -21.12 -24.63 1.36
C ARG A 133 -22.64 -24.62 1.50
N ILE A 134 -23.22 -25.82 1.40
CA ILE A 134 -24.61 -26.06 1.72
C ILE A 134 -24.73 -26.66 3.13
N ARG A 135 -25.73 -26.23 3.87
CA ARG A 135 -26.20 -26.87 5.10
C ARG A 135 -27.64 -27.33 4.88
N ILE A 136 -27.86 -28.62 4.91
CA ILE A 136 -29.20 -29.22 4.75
C ILE A 136 -29.88 -29.19 6.11
N GLY A 137 -31.08 -28.62 6.16
CA GLY A 137 -31.97 -28.63 7.31
C GLY A 137 -32.81 -29.92 7.37
N VAL A 138 -33.64 -30.03 8.42
CA VAL A 138 -34.52 -31.18 8.59
C VAL A 138 -35.76 -31.08 7.71
N ASP A 139 -36.15 -29.87 7.29
CA ASP A 139 -37.27 -29.66 6.37
C ASP A 139 -36.85 -30.03 4.95
N HIS A 140 -37.62 -30.92 4.31
CA HIS A 140 -37.35 -31.41 2.96
C HIS A 140 -35.93 -31.99 2.77
N GLU A 141 -35.42 -32.68 3.83
CA GLU A 141 -34.05 -33.19 3.89
C GLU A 141 -33.72 -34.09 2.68
N THR A 142 -34.65 -34.99 2.29
CA THR A 142 -34.45 -35.95 1.21
C THR A 142 -34.30 -35.25 -0.13
N GLU A 143 -35.20 -34.29 -0.43
CA GLU A 143 -35.19 -33.53 -1.69
C GLU A 143 -33.94 -32.65 -1.78
N PHE A 144 -33.57 -31.98 -0.69
CA PHE A 144 -32.36 -31.17 -0.69
C PHE A 144 -31.06 -31.99 -0.76
N LYS A 145 -31.03 -33.21 -0.17
CA LYS A 145 -29.89 -34.12 -0.34
C LYS A 145 -29.76 -34.58 -1.79
N ALA A 146 -30.88 -34.88 -2.47
CA ALA A 146 -30.87 -35.25 -3.88
C ALA A 146 -30.37 -34.08 -4.75
N LEU A 147 -30.92 -32.89 -4.55
CA LEU A 147 -30.51 -31.69 -5.29
C LEU A 147 -29.04 -31.32 -5.03
N ALA A 148 -28.58 -31.43 -3.79
CA ALA A 148 -27.19 -31.07 -3.42
C ALA A 148 -26.17 -31.96 -4.15
N LYS A 149 -26.43 -33.24 -4.37
CA LYS A 149 -25.49 -34.14 -5.08
C LYS A 149 -25.16 -33.70 -6.51
N GLU A 150 -26.04 -32.93 -7.16
CA GLU A 150 -25.78 -32.40 -8.51
C GLU A 150 -24.79 -31.23 -8.52
N TYR A 151 -24.72 -30.46 -7.43
CA TYR A 151 -24.00 -29.16 -7.38
C TYR A 151 -22.89 -29.12 -6.34
N PHE A 152 -22.98 -29.94 -5.28
CA PHE A 152 -22.05 -29.95 -4.16
C PHE A 152 -21.36 -31.31 -4.05
N ASP A 153 -20.17 -31.33 -3.45
CA ASP A 153 -19.46 -32.56 -3.13
C ASP A 153 -19.98 -33.23 -1.83
N GLU A 154 -19.37 -34.36 -1.44
CA GLU A 154 -19.76 -35.10 -0.24
C GLU A 154 -19.60 -34.32 1.07
N GLU A 155 -18.68 -33.37 1.10
CA GLU A 155 -18.43 -32.46 2.25
C GLU A 155 -19.33 -31.22 2.22
N GLY A 156 -20.13 -31.06 1.18
CA GLY A 156 -21.07 -29.96 0.98
C GLY A 156 -20.46 -28.71 0.39
N TYR A 157 -19.29 -28.77 -0.23
CA TYR A 157 -18.69 -27.66 -0.96
C TYR A 157 -19.24 -27.57 -2.38
N LEU A 158 -19.50 -26.34 -2.85
CA LEU A 158 -19.94 -26.09 -4.21
C LEU A 158 -18.83 -26.49 -5.19
N GLN A 159 -19.17 -27.36 -6.15
CA GLN A 159 -18.20 -27.81 -7.15
C GLN A 159 -17.84 -26.70 -8.14
N PRO A 160 -16.59 -26.63 -8.65
CA PRO A 160 -16.16 -25.56 -9.56
C PRO A 160 -17.08 -25.36 -10.77
N LYS A 161 -17.52 -26.44 -11.40
CA LYS A 161 -18.47 -26.41 -12.55
C LYS A 161 -19.84 -25.84 -12.20
N ALA A 162 -20.25 -25.94 -10.93
CA ALA A 162 -21.58 -25.55 -10.48
C ALA A 162 -21.72 -24.04 -10.24
N TYR A 163 -20.61 -23.26 -10.22
CA TYR A 163 -20.70 -21.81 -10.12
C TYR A 163 -21.46 -21.18 -11.29
N ARG A 164 -21.29 -21.71 -12.50
CA ARG A 164 -22.00 -21.23 -13.71
C ARG A 164 -23.48 -21.54 -13.69
N THR A 165 -23.86 -22.75 -13.22
CA THR A 165 -25.23 -23.24 -13.18
C THR A 165 -25.94 -23.01 -11.84
N PHE A 166 -25.33 -22.20 -10.95
CA PHE A 166 -25.89 -21.91 -9.64
C PHE A 166 -27.28 -21.23 -9.67
N PRO A 167 -27.62 -20.37 -10.64
CA PRO A 167 -29.00 -19.89 -10.77
C PRO A 167 -30.05 -21.00 -10.89
N ASP A 168 -29.75 -22.05 -11.65
CA ASP A 168 -30.67 -23.22 -11.80
C ASP A 168 -30.84 -23.95 -10.46
N PHE A 169 -29.74 -24.05 -9.68
CA PHE A 169 -29.82 -24.58 -8.31
C PHE A 169 -30.74 -23.72 -7.44
N LEU A 170 -30.62 -22.35 -7.49
CA LEU A 170 -31.45 -21.45 -6.69
C LEU A 170 -32.95 -21.60 -7.04
N GLU A 171 -33.29 -21.74 -8.33
CA GLU A 171 -34.65 -21.93 -8.78
C GLU A 171 -35.23 -23.27 -8.27
N LYS A 172 -34.46 -24.36 -8.44
CA LYS A 172 -34.85 -25.69 -7.95
C LYS A 172 -34.99 -25.70 -6.42
N ALA A 173 -34.05 -25.08 -5.69
CA ALA A 173 -34.08 -25.02 -4.23
C ALA A 173 -35.28 -24.21 -3.68
N LYS A 174 -35.65 -23.11 -4.34
CA LYS A 174 -36.84 -22.31 -4.00
C LYS A 174 -38.13 -23.08 -4.33
N ALA A 175 -38.13 -23.88 -5.37
CA ALA A 175 -39.28 -24.74 -5.71
C ALA A 175 -39.52 -25.85 -4.68
N ILE A 176 -38.46 -26.36 -4.00
CA ILE A 176 -38.57 -27.31 -2.91
C ILE A 176 -39.16 -26.67 -1.65
N SER A 177 -38.67 -25.47 -1.27
CA SER A 177 -39.12 -24.81 -0.05
C SER A 177 -38.89 -23.31 -0.07
N ASP A 178 -39.94 -22.53 0.31
CA ASP A 178 -39.87 -21.08 0.49
C ASP A 178 -38.98 -20.64 1.68
N THR A 179 -38.67 -21.58 2.59
CA THR A 179 -37.80 -21.33 3.73
C THR A 179 -36.31 -21.43 3.38
N PHE A 180 -35.96 -21.91 2.17
CA PHE A 180 -34.60 -21.98 1.69
C PHE A 180 -33.91 -20.59 1.73
N ARG A 181 -32.67 -20.56 2.16
CA ARG A 181 -31.87 -19.30 2.25
C ARG A 181 -30.52 -19.43 1.54
N CYS A 182 -30.22 -18.46 0.69
CA CYS A 182 -28.85 -18.22 0.23
C CYS A 182 -28.37 -16.92 0.90
N TYR A 183 -27.29 -16.99 1.66
CA TYR A 183 -26.77 -15.81 2.34
C TYR A 183 -26.05 -14.87 1.35
N HIS A 184 -26.15 -13.56 1.58
CA HIS A 184 -25.63 -12.54 0.68
C HIS A 184 -24.15 -12.71 0.38
N ASP A 185 -23.32 -12.96 1.37
CA ASP A 185 -21.89 -13.15 1.18
C ASP A 185 -21.53 -14.37 0.32
N ALA A 186 -22.34 -15.45 0.39
CA ALA A 186 -22.17 -16.58 -0.51
C ALA A 186 -22.60 -16.24 -1.95
N LEU A 187 -23.69 -15.48 -2.10
CA LEU A 187 -24.14 -15.03 -3.41
C LEU A 187 -23.14 -14.07 -4.04
N ASP A 188 -22.63 -13.09 -3.28
CA ASP A 188 -21.62 -12.14 -3.73
C ASP A 188 -20.35 -12.88 -4.21
N PHE A 189 -19.89 -13.89 -3.46
CA PHE A 189 -18.74 -14.69 -3.85
C PHE A 189 -18.99 -15.51 -5.13
N ILE A 190 -20.17 -16.10 -5.28
CA ILE A 190 -20.55 -16.83 -6.51
C ILE A 190 -20.60 -15.88 -7.71
N LEU A 191 -21.12 -14.68 -7.53
CA LEU A 191 -21.12 -13.65 -8.57
C LEU A 191 -19.70 -13.22 -8.93
N GLU A 192 -18.82 -13.03 -7.93
CA GLU A 192 -17.40 -12.71 -8.12
C GLU A 192 -16.69 -13.78 -8.98
N GLU A 193 -16.90 -15.07 -8.68
CA GLU A 193 -16.34 -16.20 -9.43
C GLU A 193 -16.86 -16.26 -10.88
N ARG A 194 -18.17 -16.07 -11.07
CA ARG A 194 -18.76 -16.04 -12.42
C ARG A 194 -18.25 -14.87 -13.24
N GLU A 195 -18.05 -13.73 -12.62
CA GLU A 195 -17.48 -12.57 -13.30
C GLU A 195 -16.02 -12.76 -13.66
N MET A 196 -15.27 -13.54 -12.90
CA MET A 196 -13.91 -13.91 -13.26
C MET A 196 -13.88 -14.63 -14.62
N ASP A 197 -14.81 -15.55 -14.85
CA ASP A 197 -14.96 -16.20 -16.17
C ASP A 197 -15.24 -15.18 -17.29
N VAL A 198 -16.14 -14.22 -17.05
CA VAL A 198 -16.48 -13.18 -18.04
C VAL A 198 -15.25 -12.30 -18.33
N ARG A 199 -14.53 -11.89 -17.30
CA ARG A 199 -13.32 -11.07 -17.46
C ARG A 199 -12.20 -11.81 -18.19
N SER A 200 -12.02 -13.11 -17.92
CA SER A 200 -11.06 -13.95 -18.65
C SER A 200 -11.38 -14.00 -20.14
N HIS A 201 -12.63 -14.19 -20.51
CA HIS A 201 -13.06 -14.18 -21.91
C HIS A 201 -12.86 -12.79 -22.57
N ILE A 202 -13.14 -11.70 -21.83
CA ILE A 202 -12.85 -10.34 -22.32
C ILE A 202 -11.36 -10.21 -22.55
N ALA A 203 -10.51 -10.57 -21.58
CA ALA A 203 -9.06 -10.44 -21.67
C ALA A 203 -8.46 -11.25 -22.84
N GLU A 204 -8.92 -12.49 -23.02
CA GLU A 204 -8.53 -13.38 -24.14
C GLU A 204 -8.98 -12.82 -25.50
N GLY A 205 -10.16 -12.21 -25.57
CA GLY A 205 -10.71 -11.61 -26.79
C GLY A 205 -10.12 -10.25 -27.16
N LEU A 206 -9.33 -9.62 -26.26
CA LEU A 206 -8.71 -8.33 -26.51
C LEU A 206 -7.54 -8.44 -27.49
N SER A 207 -7.82 -8.17 -28.77
CA SER A 207 -6.76 -8.05 -29.78
C SER A 207 -5.91 -6.80 -29.58
N ASP A 208 -4.69 -6.80 -30.09
CA ASP A 208 -3.80 -5.63 -30.06
C ASP A 208 -4.41 -4.40 -30.75
N SER A 209 -5.12 -4.63 -31.85
CA SER A 209 -5.83 -3.57 -32.59
C SER A 209 -6.99 -2.98 -31.81
N ALA A 210 -7.73 -3.81 -31.04
CA ALA A 210 -8.79 -3.32 -30.17
C ALA A 210 -8.23 -2.41 -29.06
N LEU A 211 -7.15 -2.82 -28.42
CA LEU A 211 -6.47 -2.00 -27.41
C LEU A 211 -5.93 -0.68 -27.99
N ASP A 212 -5.36 -0.71 -29.19
CA ASP A 212 -4.85 0.49 -29.85
C ASP A 212 -5.96 1.47 -30.29
N SER A 213 -7.21 1.00 -30.42
CA SER A 213 -8.36 1.85 -30.78
C SER A 213 -9.05 2.52 -29.59
N LEU A 214 -8.80 2.03 -28.35
CA LEU A 214 -9.42 2.56 -27.13
C LEU A 214 -8.84 3.91 -26.70
N LEU A 215 -7.60 4.17 -27.06
CA LEU A 215 -6.88 5.37 -26.63
C LEU A 215 -6.38 6.15 -27.85
N THR A 216 -6.11 7.42 -27.66
CA THR A 216 -5.51 8.30 -28.71
C THR A 216 -4.06 7.96 -29.03
N VAL A 217 -3.42 7.09 -28.27
CA VAL A 217 -2.03 6.65 -28.41
C VAL A 217 -1.93 5.13 -28.37
N LYS A 218 -0.95 4.58 -29.10
CA LYS A 218 -0.70 3.14 -29.11
C LYS A 218 0.03 2.69 -27.85
N LEU A 219 -0.36 1.55 -27.31
CA LEU A 219 0.28 0.91 -26.19
C LEU A 219 1.48 0.06 -26.65
N PHE A 220 2.52 0.03 -25.82
CA PHE A 220 3.61 -0.92 -26.01
C PHE A 220 3.16 -2.36 -25.72
N PRO A 221 3.80 -3.40 -26.30
CA PRO A 221 3.39 -4.80 -26.11
C PRO A 221 3.24 -5.18 -24.62
N TYR A 222 4.22 -4.84 -23.79
CA TYR A 222 4.16 -5.12 -22.35
C TYR A 222 3.03 -4.35 -21.65
N GLN A 223 2.69 -3.14 -22.10
CA GLN A 223 1.55 -2.39 -21.54
C GLN A 223 0.23 -3.08 -21.87
N LYS A 224 0.08 -3.60 -23.09
CA LYS A 224 -1.08 -4.40 -23.51
C LYS A 224 -1.22 -5.66 -22.64
N GLU A 225 -0.11 -6.33 -22.36
CA GLU A 225 -0.09 -7.46 -21.42
C GLU A 225 -0.55 -7.06 -20.02
N GLY A 226 -0.06 -5.93 -19.50
CA GLY A 226 -0.50 -5.39 -18.21
C GLY A 226 -1.98 -5.06 -18.17
N VAL A 227 -2.54 -4.51 -19.24
CA VAL A 227 -3.98 -4.24 -19.37
C VAL A 227 -4.77 -5.55 -19.37
N ARG A 228 -4.37 -6.55 -20.19
CA ARG A 228 -5.05 -7.86 -20.20
C ARG A 228 -5.04 -8.51 -18.82
N PHE A 229 -3.89 -8.50 -18.15
CA PHE A 229 -3.76 -8.99 -16.78
C PHE A 229 -4.73 -8.27 -15.83
N ALA A 230 -4.76 -6.94 -15.86
CA ALA A 230 -5.60 -6.16 -14.95
C ALA A 230 -7.10 -6.38 -15.24
N VAL A 231 -7.50 -6.53 -16.50
CA VAL A 231 -8.86 -6.86 -16.90
C VAL A 231 -9.25 -8.26 -16.42
N GLU A 232 -8.42 -9.27 -16.65
CA GLU A 232 -8.65 -10.66 -16.21
C GLU A 232 -8.85 -10.73 -14.69
N LYS A 233 -7.94 -10.10 -13.93
CA LYS A 233 -7.99 -10.16 -12.45
C LYS A 233 -9.09 -9.28 -11.86
N GLY A 234 -9.53 -8.22 -12.54
CA GLY A 234 -10.53 -7.26 -12.06
C GLY A 234 -10.04 -6.38 -10.90
N ARG A 235 -9.25 -6.97 -10.00
CA ARG A 235 -8.54 -6.28 -8.90
C ARG A 235 -7.09 -6.66 -8.95
N SER A 236 -6.20 -5.69 -9.18
CA SER A 236 -4.78 -5.96 -9.46
C SER A 236 -3.85 -4.84 -8.97
N LEU A 237 -2.58 -5.19 -8.80
CA LEU A 237 -1.49 -4.27 -8.53
C LEU A 237 -0.54 -4.26 -9.73
N ILE A 238 -0.43 -3.13 -10.42
CA ILE A 238 0.58 -2.91 -11.45
C ILE A 238 1.82 -2.33 -10.76
N ALA A 239 2.83 -3.17 -10.60
CA ALA A 239 4.06 -2.87 -9.87
C ALA A 239 5.26 -2.64 -10.80
N ASP A 240 5.02 -2.29 -12.05
CA ASP A 240 6.04 -2.00 -13.05
C ASP A 240 7.04 -0.95 -12.57
N GLU A 241 8.29 -1.08 -12.99
CA GLU A 241 9.32 -0.11 -12.69
C GLU A 241 8.91 1.30 -13.13
N MET A 242 9.47 2.29 -12.46
CA MET A 242 9.12 3.70 -12.73
C MET A 242 9.47 4.09 -14.18
N GLY A 243 8.55 4.81 -14.81
CA GLY A 243 8.70 5.25 -16.20
C GLY A 243 8.16 4.28 -17.25
N LEU A 244 7.63 3.10 -16.87
CA LEU A 244 7.01 2.13 -17.78
C LEU A 244 5.53 2.43 -18.11
N GLY A 245 5.00 3.58 -17.71
CA GLY A 245 3.66 4.00 -18.08
C GLY A 245 2.53 3.27 -17.36
N LYS A 246 2.63 3.10 -16.03
CA LYS A 246 1.55 2.52 -15.20
C LYS A 246 0.23 3.27 -15.33
N THR A 247 0.28 4.60 -15.41
CA THR A 247 -0.91 5.47 -15.55
C THR A 247 -1.72 5.12 -16.79
N ILE A 248 -1.07 5.00 -17.96
CA ILE A 248 -1.78 4.69 -19.19
C ILE A 248 -2.34 3.26 -19.19
N GLN A 249 -1.67 2.31 -18.53
CA GLN A 249 -2.20 0.95 -18.36
C GLN A 249 -3.48 0.96 -17.51
N ALA A 250 -3.51 1.73 -16.41
CA ALA A 250 -4.71 1.86 -15.58
C ALA A 250 -5.86 2.55 -16.32
N ILE A 251 -5.58 3.60 -17.09
CA ILE A 251 -6.58 4.28 -17.94
C ILE A 251 -7.12 3.30 -19.00
N ALA A 252 -6.23 2.58 -19.70
CA ALA A 252 -6.63 1.60 -20.70
C ALA A 252 -7.48 0.47 -20.10
N THR A 253 -7.15 -0.01 -18.89
CA THR A 253 -7.94 -1.01 -18.18
C THR A 253 -9.36 -0.48 -17.89
N ALA A 254 -9.47 0.76 -17.43
CA ALA A 254 -10.76 1.40 -17.18
C ALA A 254 -11.58 1.52 -18.48
N GLU A 255 -10.95 1.94 -19.59
CA GLU A 255 -11.64 2.04 -20.89
C GLU A 255 -12.08 0.68 -21.45
N VAL A 256 -11.33 -0.41 -21.21
CA VAL A 256 -11.78 -1.78 -21.54
C VAL A 256 -13.05 -2.13 -20.77
N PHE A 257 -13.08 -1.90 -19.47
CA PHE A 257 -14.26 -2.17 -18.67
C PHE A 257 -15.47 -1.30 -19.08
N ARG A 258 -15.23 -0.05 -19.44
CA ARG A 258 -16.27 0.87 -19.94
C ARG A 258 -16.81 0.41 -21.29
N ALA A 259 -15.94 0.06 -22.22
CA ALA A 259 -16.33 -0.48 -23.52
C ALA A 259 -17.11 -1.80 -23.42
N SER A 260 -16.89 -2.56 -22.34
CA SER A 260 -17.62 -3.79 -22.02
C SER A 260 -18.88 -3.55 -21.19
N ASN A 261 -19.30 -2.32 -20.95
CA ASN A 261 -20.44 -1.92 -20.12
C ASN A 261 -20.39 -2.47 -18.67
N LEU A 262 -19.19 -2.67 -18.13
CA LEU A 262 -18.97 -3.14 -16.75
C LEU A 262 -18.73 -2.00 -15.75
N VAL A 263 -18.31 -0.83 -16.24
CA VAL A 263 -17.96 0.35 -15.46
C VAL A 263 -18.53 1.60 -16.12
N GLU A 264 -19.22 2.42 -15.34
CA GLU A 264 -19.69 3.75 -15.76
C GLU A 264 -18.87 4.86 -15.13
N GLU A 265 -18.54 4.72 -13.82
CA GLU A 265 -17.80 5.72 -13.04
C GLU A 265 -16.49 5.16 -12.48
N VAL A 266 -15.40 5.92 -12.67
CA VAL A 266 -14.05 5.59 -12.18
C VAL A 266 -13.60 6.63 -11.16
N LEU A 267 -13.27 6.18 -9.94
CA LEU A 267 -12.67 7.00 -8.90
C LEU A 267 -11.15 6.86 -8.92
N VAL A 268 -10.42 7.93 -9.21
CA VAL A 268 -8.95 7.96 -9.14
C VAL A 268 -8.52 8.60 -7.84
N VAL A 269 -7.80 7.84 -7.01
CA VAL A 269 -7.21 8.31 -5.74
C VAL A 269 -5.70 8.43 -5.92
N CYS A 270 -5.19 9.65 -5.79
CA CYS A 270 -3.79 9.95 -6.06
C CYS A 270 -3.18 10.93 -5.04
N PRO A 271 -1.85 11.13 -5.02
CA PRO A 271 -1.23 12.25 -4.32
C PRO A 271 -1.82 13.60 -4.75
N THR A 272 -1.91 14.55 -3.81
CA THR A 272 -2.49 15.89 -4.09
C THR A 272 -1.84 16.59 -5.28
N SER A 273 -0.53 16.40 -5.45
CA SER A 273 0.26 16.98 -6.54
C SER A 273 -0.06 16.41 -7.93
N LEU A 274 -0.67 15.22 -8.00
CA LEU A 274 -0.93 14.50 -9.24
C LEU A 274 -2.34 14.69 -9.79
N LYS A 275 -3.27 15.31 -9.05
CA LYS A 275 -4.67 15.42 -9.45
C LYS A 275 -4.86 15.99 -10.86
N TYR A 276 -4.20 17.09 -11.15
CA TYR A 276 -4.32 17.76 -12.45
C TYR A 276 -3.55 17.06 -13.55
N GLN A 277 -2.47 16.36 -13.21
CA GLN A 277 -1.78 15.49 -14.16
C GLN A 277 -2.69 14.33 -14.58
N TRP A 278 -3.31 13.64 -13.62
CA TRP A 278 -4.29 12.60 -13.91
C TRP A 278 -5.42 13.11 -14.79
N LYS A 279 -5.98 14.28 -14.47
CA LYS A 279 -6.98 14.93 -15.30
C LYS A 279 -6.49 15.11 -16.73
N SER A 280 -5.33 15.76 -16.92
CA SER A 280 -4.76 16.04 -18.23
C SER A 280 -4.43 14.76 -19.02
N GLU A 281 -3.91 13.71 -18.38
CA GLU A 281 -3.61 12.44 -19.02
C GLU A 281 -4.88 11.69 -19.45
N ILE A 282 -5.93 11.65 -18.60
CA ILE A 282 -7.20 11.03 -18.95
C ILE A 282 -7.84 11.78 -20.15
N GLU A 283 -7.99 13.11 -20.06
CA GLU A 283 -8.55 13.93 -21.16
C GLU A 283 -7.78 13.75 -22.44
N ARG A 284 -6.44 13.71 -22.38
CA ARG A 284 -5.56 13.52 -23.54
C ARG A 284 -5.70 12.14 -24.17
N PHE A 285 -5.79 11.08 -23.37
CA PHE A 285 -5.76 9.71 -23.89
C PHE A 285 -7.13 9.17 -24.29
N THR A 286 -8.19 9.63 -23.63
CA THR A 286 -9.54 9.09 -23.81
C THR A 286 -10.55 10.12 -24.35
N GLY A 287 -10.30 11.42 -24.17
CA GLY A 287 -11.29 12.47 -24.42
C GLY A 287 -12.47 12.48 -23.44
N ALA A 288 -12.44 11.65 -22.38
CA ALA A 288 -13.50 11.55 -21.40
C ALA A 288 -13.52 12.77 -20.46
N ASP A 289 -14.69 13.05 -19.89
CA ASP A 289 -14.87 14.11 -18.89
C ASP A 289 -14.27 13.73 -17.54
N VAL A 290 -13.55 14.67 -16.93
CA VAL A 290 -12.83 14.47 -15.67
C VAL A 290 -13.15 15.54 -14.66
N LEU A 291 -13.65 15.13 -13.51
CA LEU A 291 -13.97 16.01 -12.41
C LEU A 291 -12.95 15.91 -11.27
N VAL A 292 -12.27 17.00 -10.96
CA VAL A 292 -11.34 17.05 -9.82
C VAL A 292 -12.10 17.39 -8.55
N ILE A 293 -12.06 16.49 -7.57
CA ILE A 293 -12.75 16.66 -6.29
C ILE A 293 -11.86 17.48 -5.34
N GLU A 294 -12.26 18.72 -5.08
CA GLU A 294 -11.50 19.65 -4.23
C GLU A 294 -12.36 20.72 -3.57
N GLY A 295 -11.72 21.51 -2.71
CA GLY A 295 -12.38 22.56 -1.94
C GLY A 295 -12.80 22.08 -0.54
N ASN A 296 -13.75 22.80 0.08
CA ASN A 296 -14.26 22.42 1.40
C ASN A 296 -15.20 21.19 1.34
N ALA A 297 -15.54 20.63 2.49
CA ALA A 297 -16.31 19.38 2.57
C ALA A 297 -17.69 19.47 1.87
N LEU A 298 -18.35 20.64 1.91
CA LEU A 298 -19.65 20.83 1.24
C LEU A 298 -19.50 20.82 -0.28
N LYS A 299 -18.50 21.54 -0.81
CA LYS A 299 -18.19 21.57 -2.24
C LYS A 299 -17.85 20.18 -2.73
N ARG A 300 -16.97 19.43 -2.02
CA ARG A 300 -16.61 18.06 -2.41
C ARG A 300 -17.81 17.12 -2.45
N LYS A 301 -18.73 17.20 -1.47
CA LYS A 301 -19.98 16.42 -1.50
C LYS A 301 -20.86 16.72 -2.72
N GLN A 302 -20.90 17.98 -3.16
CA GLN A 302 -21.61 18.35 -4.38
C GLN A 302 -20.91 17.77 -5.62
N LEU A 303 -19.57 17.88 -5.69
CA LEU A 303 -18.78 17.36 -6.79
C LEU A 303 -18.91 15.84 -6.93
N TYR A 304 -18.90 15.07 -5.84
CA TYR A 304 -19.11 13.62 -5.90
C TYR A 304 -20.46 13.21 -6.51
N ARG A 305 -21.48 14.06 -6.39
CA ARG A 305 -22.83 13.81 -6.94
C ARG A 305 -22.99 14.21 -8.41
N GLN A 306 -22.05 15.01 -8.93
CA GLN A 306 -22.08 15.38 -10.33
C GLN A 306 -21.72 14.17 -11.19
N PRO A 307 -22.45 13.96 -12.29
CA PRO A 307 -22.09 12.91 -13.24
C PRO A 307 -20.75 13.26 -13.89
N ALA A 308 -19.84 12.32 -13.90
CA ALA A 308 -18.58 12.41 -14.62
C ALA A 308 -18.01 11.01 -14.76
N THR A 309 -17.42 10.70 -15.90
CA THR A 309 -16.79 9.41 -16.15
C THR A 309 -15.63 9.14 -15.20
N TYR A 310 -14.80 10.16 -14.98
CA TYR A 310 -13.68 10.07 -14.05
C TYR A 310 -13.79 11.13 -12.94
N LYS A 311 -13.62 10.69 -11.72
CA LYS A 311 -13.49 11.56 -10.54
C LYS A 311 -12.12 11.42 -9.91
N VAL A 312 -11.36 12.51 -9.82
CA VAL A 312 -9.99 12.50 -9.28
C VAL A 312 -9.96 13.15 -7.91
N VAL A 313 -9.50 12.41 -6.90
CA VAL A 313 -9.45 12.87 -5.50
C VAL A 313 -8.09 12.59 -4.87
N SER A 314 -7.66 13.44 -3.92
CA SER A 314 -6.44 13.17 -3.17
C SER A 314 -6.68 12.21 -2.00
N TYR A 315 -5.64 11.46 -1.56
CA TYR A 315 -5.69 10.59 -0.40
C TYR A 315 -6.22 11.27 0.86
N ASN A 316 -5.79 12.51 1.13
CA ASN A 316 -6.24 13.26 2.30
C ASN A 316 -7.74 13.63 2.20
N SER A 317 -8.19 14.08 1.04
CA SER A 317 -9.60 14.38 0.82
C SER A 317 -10.46 13.12 0.89
N MET A 318 -10.03 12.02 0.26
CA MET A 318 -10.67 10.72 0.34
C MET A 318 -10.83 10.25 1.80
N SER A 319 -9.77 10.35 2.60
CA SER A 319 -9.80 9.94 4.02
C SER A 319 -10.79 10.77 4.85
N ASN A 320 -10.87 12.07 4.59
CA ASN A 320 -11.84 12.95 5.26
C ASN A 320 -13.29 12.66 4.84
N ASP A 321 -13.49 12.21 3.61
CA ASP A 321 -14.80 12.01 3.00
C ASP A 321 -15.27 10.54 3.05
N VAL A 322 -14.51 9.63 3.67
CA VAL A 322 -14.75 8.17 3.65
C VAL A 322 -16.16 7.76 4.08
N LYS A 323 -16.76 8.45 5.04
CA LYS A 323 -18.15 8.19 5.48
C LYS A 323 -19.19 8.47 4.39
N TYR A 324 -18.85 9.34 3.47
CA TYR A 324 -19.68 9.69 2.33
C TYR A 324 -19.41 8.74 1.16
N LEU A 325 -18.13 8.49 0.86
CA LEU A 325 -17.68 7.58 -0.20
C LEU A 325 -18.18 6.15 0.02
N GLY A 326 -18.19 5.64 1.24
CA GLY A 326 -18.73 4.31 1.56
C GLY A 326 -20.26 4.17 1.39
N ARG A 327 -20.94 5.20 0.89
CA ARG A 327 -22.37 5.19 0.50
C ARG A 327 -22.57 5.44 -0.99
N LEU A 328 -21.51 5.73 -1.71
CA LEU A 328 -21.51 5.86 -3.16
C LEU A 328 -21.10 4.53 -3.73
N GLU A 329 -21.90 4.01 -4.62
CA GLU A 329 -21.55 2.86 -5.43
C GLU A 329 -20.51 3.34 -6.44
N THR A 330 -19.28 2.89 -6.30
CA THR A 330 -18.18 3.20 -7.21
C THR A 330 -17.84 1.92 -7.96
N ASP A 331 -17.98 1.90 -9.27
CA ASP A 331 -17.71 0.69 -10.05
C ASP A 331 -16.25 0.31 -10.02
N MET A 332 -15.37 1.28 -10.24
CA MET A 332 -13.93 1.06 -10.31
C MET A 332 -13.14 2.12 -9.54
N VAL A 333 -12.10 1.68 -8.82
CA VAL A 333 -11.14 2.56 -8.17
C VAL A 333 -9.73 2.36 -8.74
N ILE A 334 -9.06 3.45 -9.09
CA ILE A 334 -7.63 3.48 -9.41
C ILE A 334 -6.92 4.17 -8.25
N MET A 335 -5.93 3.51 -7.64
CA MET A 335 -5.13 4.07 -6.55
C MET A 335 -3.68 4.22 -6.99
N ASP A 336 -3.19 5.45 -7.08
CA ASP A 336 -1.81 5.73 -7.52
C ASP A 336 -0.87 5.96 -6.34
N GLU A 337 0.38 5.53 -6.47
CA GLU A 337 1.42 5.59 -5.43
C GLU A 337 0.95 4.92 -4.11
N VAL A 338 0.44 3.66 -4.22
CA VAL A 338 -0.17 2.94 -3.09
C VAL A 338 0.79 2.61 -1.95
N GLN A 339 2.12 2.74 -2.14
CA GLN A 339 3.07 2.66 -1.02
C GLN A 339 2.80 3.70 0.09
N ARG A 340 1.99 4.72 -0.17
CA ARG A 340 1.46 5.62 0.88
C ARG A 340 0.54 4.92 1.88
N LEU A 341 -0.02 3.79 1.50
CA LEU A 341 -0.93 2.97 2.31
C LEU A 341 -0.22 1.80 3.02
N LYS A 342 1.11 1.75 2.95
CA LYS A 342 1.96 0.69 3.52
C LYS A 342 1.81 0.47 5.03
N ASN A 343 1.39 1.48 5.76
CA ASN A 343 1.07 1.35 7.18
C ASN A 343 -0.44 1.22 7.37
N TRP A 344 -0.90 0.01 7.57
CA TRP A 344 -2.30 -0.37 7.72
C TRP A 344 -3.02 0.28 8.93
N LYS A 345 -2.27 0.82 9.91
CA LYS A 345 -2.81 1.51 11.09
C LYS A 345 -3.14 2.99 10.81
N THR A 346 -2.70 3.55 9.71
CA THR A 346 -2.97 4.96 9.38
C THR A 346 -4.42 5.18 8.99
N GLN A 347 -4.96 6.36 9.34
CA GLN A 347 -6.33 6.73 8.97
C GLN A 347 -6.57 6.67 7.45
N ILE A 348 -5.56 7.02 6.66
CA ILE A 348 -5.64 6.99 5.19
C ILE A 348 -5.78 5.54 4.70
N ALA A 349 -4.95 4.61 5.20
CA ALA A 349 -5.04 3.20 4.81
C ALA A 349 -6.36 2.54 5.25
N ILE A 350 -6.83 2.85 6.48
CA ILE A 350 -8.13 2.40 6.97
C ILE A 350 -9.27 2.94 6.08
N SER A 351 -9.16 4.18 5.64
CA SER A 351 -10.18 4.81 4.78
C SER A 351 -10.18 4.23 3.38
N ALA A 352 -9.02 3.97 2.79
CA ALA A 352 -8.89 3.36 1.47
C ALA A 352 -9.57 1.98 1.41
N ARG A 353 -9.40 1.15 2.45
CA ARG A 353 -10.07 -0.17 2.55
C ARG A 353 -11.59 -0.11 2.69
N ARG A 354 -12.17 1.05 2.95
CA ARG A 354 -13.63 1.26 3.06
C ARG A 354 -14.27 1.69 1.77
N ILE A 355 -13.50 1.93 0.73
CA ILE A 355 -14.04 2.20 -0.60
C ILE A 355 -14.55 0.86 -1.14
N ASP A 356 -15.86 0.78 -1.29
CA ASP A 356 -16.51 -0.36 -1.91
C ASP A 356 -16.52 -0.13 -3.42
N ALA A 357 -15.66 -0.87 -4.13
CA ALA A 357 -15.56 -0.81 -5.58
C ALA A 357 -15.38 -2.24 -6.11
N ARG A 358 -16.13 -2.58 -7.14
CA ARG A 358 -16.11 -3.90 -7.78
C ARG A 358 -14.76 -4.18 -8.42
N TYR A 359 -14.19 -3.18 -9.10
CA TYR A 359 -12.89 -3.27 -9.77
C TYR A 359 -11.88 -2.34 -9.12
N ALA A 360 -10.61 -2.75 -9.08
CA ALA A 360 -9.55 -1.94 -8.51
C ALA A 360 -8.22 -2.12 -9.24
N VAL A 361 -7.57 -1.02 -9.58
CA VAL A 361 -6.19 -1.03 -10.07
C VAL A 361 -5.33 -0.19 -9.13
N ALA A 362 -4.43 -0.86 -8.44
CA ALA A 362 -3.43 -0.21 -7.60
C ALA A 362 -2.12 -0.02 -8.40
N LEU A 363 -1.47 1.12 -8.25
CA LEU A 363 -0.24 1.47 -8.95
C LEU A 363 0.88 1.78 -7.96
N SER A 364 2.03 1.16 -8.12
CA SER A 364 3.24 1.49 -7.37
C SER A 364 4.49 1.14 -8.20
N GLY A 365 5.53 1.96 -8.15
CA GLY A 365 6.86 1.56 -8.64
C GLY A 365 7.65 0.78 -7.59
N THR A 366 7.24 0.89 -6.31
CA THR A 366 7.92 0.31 -5.15
C THR A 366 6.89 -0.13 -4.12
N PRO A 367 6.16 -1.24 -4.36
CA PRO A 367 5.12 -1.71 -3.44
C PRO A 367 5.68 -2.21 -2.10
N LEU A 368 6.98 -2.49 -2.06
CA LEU A 368 7.74 -2.94 -0.90
C LEU A 368 8.98 -2.06 -0.75
N GLU A 369 9.13 -1.32 0.36
CA GLU A 369 10.27 -0.43 0.57
C GLU A 369 11.19 -0.88 1.73
N ASN A 370 10.61 -1.19 2.88
CA ASN A 370 11.39 -1.44 4.09
C ASN A 370 11.00 -2.69 4.86
N LYS A 371 9.75 -3.16 4.75
CA LYS A 371 9.20 -4.24 5.56
C LYS A 371 8.22 -5.06 4.76
N LEU A 372 8.26 -6.37 4.93
CA LEU A 372 7.34 -7.29 4.26
C LEU A 372 5.87 -7.02 4.62
N GLU A 373 5.60 -6.51 5.83
CA GLU A 373 4.27 -6.10 6.27
C GLU A 373 3.70 -4.91 5.46
N GLU A 374 4.57 -4.13 4.80
CA GLU A 374 4.13 -3.06 3.89
C GLU A 374 3.44 -3.65 2.66
N LEU A 375 4.01 -4.73 2.10
CA LEU A 375 3.39 -5.46 0.98
C LEU A 375 2.06 -6.09 1.40
N TYR A 376 2.00 -6.70 2.60
CA TYR A 376 0.75 -7.24 3.14
C TYR A 376 -0.35 -6.17 3.17
N SER A 377 -0.03 -4.97 3.68
CA SER A 377 -0.96 -3.84 3.74
C SER A 377 -1.45 -3.36 2.36
N VAL A 378 -0.59 -3.38 1.36
CA VAL A 378 -0.93 -3.01 -0.03
C VAL A 378 -1.78 -4.09 -0.68
N MET A 379 -1.43 -5.37 -0.50
CA MET A 379 -2.20 -6.48 -1.06
C MET A 379 -3.62 -6.58 -0.50
N GLU A 380 -3.85 -6.20 0.76
CA GLU A 380 -5.20 -6.11 1.34
C GLU A 380 -6.15 -5.14 0.59
N LEU A 381 -5.62 -4.17 -0.16
CA LEU A 381 -6.44 -3.27 -1.00
C LEU A 381 -6.92 -3.95 -2.28
N VAL A 382 -6.13 -4.90 -2.76
CA VAL A 382 -6.40 -5.65 -3.98
C VAL A 382 -7.20 -6.91 -3.66
N ASP A 383 -6.68 -7.75 -2.76
CA ASP A 383 -7.34 -8.98 -2.30
C ASP A 383 -6.97 -9.25 -0.84
N GLN A 384 -7.96 -9.17 0.05
CA GLN A 384 -7.81 -9.36 1.49
C GLN A 384 -7.46 -10.80 1.89
N PHE A 385 -7.57 -11.75 0.96
CA PHE A 385 -7.35 -13.17 1.22
C PHE A 385 -6.05 -13.70 0.59
N CYS A 386 -5.43 -12.93 -0.30
CA CYS A 386 -4.26 -13.33 -1.09
C CYS A 386 -3.10 -13.88 -0.25
N LEU A 387 -2.75 -13.20 0.84
CA LEU A 387 -1.63 -13.57 1.73
C LEU A 387 -2.07 -14.35 2.98
N GLY A 388 -3.33 -14.79 3.03
CA GLY A 388 -3.87 -15.52 4.18
C GLY A 388 -3.96 -14.67 5.47
N PRO A 389 -4.23 -15.31 6.62
CA PRO A 389 -4.31 -14.62 7.91
C PRO A 389 -2.99 -13.98 8.31
N TYR A 390 -3.01 -12.70 8.72
CA TYR A 390 -1.80 -11.95 9.09
C TYR A 390 -0.93 -12.64 10.15
N TYR A 391 -1.54 -13.33 11.11
CA TYR A 391 -0.79 -14.01 12.16
C TYR A 391 -0.01 -15.24 11.64
N LEU A 392 -0.56 -15.96 10.64
CA LEU A 392 0.14 -17.04 9.95
C LEU A 392 1.25 -16.47 9.05
N PHE A 393 0.91 -15.46 8.24
CA PHE A 393 1.90 -14.75 7.42
C PHE A 393 3.09 -14.27 8.27
N ARG A 394 2.81 -13.70 9.46
CA ARG A 394 3.85 -13.27 10.39
C ARG A 394 4.70 -14.44 10.90
N GLN A 395 4.10 -15.55 11.26
CA GLN A 395 4.80 -16.74 11.76
C GLN A 395 5.67 -17.38 10.67
N GLU A 396 5.17 -17.45 9.46
CA GLU A 396 5.84 -18.15 8.35
C GLU A 396 6.88 -17.29 7.66
N CYS A 397 6.68 -15.98 7.59
CA CYS A 397 7.53 -15.10 6.78
C CYS A 397 8.41 -14.16 7.60
N ILE A 398 8.12 -13.93 8.89
CA ILE A 398 8.86 -12.98 9.71
C ILE A 398 9.61 -13.69 10.83
N VAL A 399 10.93 -13.52 10.87
CA VAL A 399 11.79 -14.02 11.93
C VAL A 399 11.86 -12.99 13.05
N THR A 400 11.51 -13.39 14.28
CA THR A 400 11.52 -12.49 15.45
C THR A 400 12.36 -13.08 16.57
N ASN A 401 12.93 -12.23 17.44
CA ASN A 401 13.54 -12.66 18.69
C ASN A 401 12.49 -12.90 19.79
N GLU A 402 12.93 -13.31 20.99
CA GLU A 402 12.08 -13.56 22.16
C GLU A 402 11.25 -12.33 22.61
N SER A 403 11.73 -11.12 22.32
CA SER A 403 10.98 -9.88 22.59
C SER A 403 9.98 -9.51 21.48
N GLY A 404 9.85 -10.32 20.44
CA GLY A 404 8.97 -10.10 19.28
C GLY A 404 9.50 -9.10 18.25
N LYS A 405 10.78 -8.75 18.33
CA LYS A 405 11.44 -7.85 17.39
C LYS A 405 11.82 -8.61 16.12
N VAL A 406 11.60 -7.99 14.96
CA VAL A 406 11.92 -8.57 13.64
C VAL A 406 13.43 -8.65 13.45
N LEU A 407 13.95 -9.86 13.22
CA LEU A 407 15.35 -10.16 12.90
C LEU A 407 15.56 -10.39 11.41
N GLY A 408 14.53 -10.74 10.67
CA GLY A 408 14.64 -11.04 9.26
C GLY A 408 13.33 -11.48 8.64
N TYR A 409 13.42 -11.85 7.38
CA TYR A 409 12.31 -12.37 6.58
C TYR A 409 12.76 -13.67 5.92
N LYS A 410 11.84 -14.61 5.76
CA LYS A 410 12.03 -15.91 5.13
C LYS A 410 10.87 -16.25 4.23
N ASN A 411 10.99 -17.29 3.42
CA ASN A 411 9.97 -17.76 2.48
C ASN A 411 9.51 -16.64 1.50
N LEU A 412 10.44 -15.78 1.10
CA LEU A 412 10.14 -14.63 0.25
C LEU A 412 9.63 -15.06 -1.13
N ASN A 413 10.19 -16.14 -1.68
CA ASN A 413 9.75 -16.69 -2.96
C ASN A 413 8.30 -17.21 -2.89
N ALA A 414 7.91 -17.87 -1.79
CA ALA A 414 6.53 -18.31 -1.59
C ALA A 414 5.56 -17.12 -1.52
N VAL A 415 5.93 -16.03 -0.84
CA VAL A 415 5.16 -14.78 -0.86
C VAL A 415 5.06 -14.23 -2.28
N GLY A 416 6.18 -14.25 -3.03
CA GLY A 416 6.22 -13.82 -4.43
C GLY A 416 5.22 -14.59 -5.31
N GLU A 417 5.15 -15.92 -5.17
CA GLU A 417 4.19 -16.75 -5.91
C GLU A 417 2.74 -16.37 -5.59
N LEU A 418 2.41 -16.18 -4.31
CA LEU A 418 1.05 -15.80 -3.90
C LEU A 418 0.63 -14.43 -4.45
N VAL A 419 1.53 -13.45 -4.44
CA VAL A 419 1.17 -12.10 -4.94
C VAL A 419 1.10 -12.03 -6.45
N ARG A 420 1.80 -12.88 -7.21
CA ARG A 420 1.78 -12.93 -8.68
C ARG A 420 0.39 -13.16 -9.27
N GLU A 421 -0.50 -13.77 -8.53
CA GLU A 421 -1.89 -13.94 -8.98
C GLU A 421 -2.62 -12.60 -9.13
N ARG A 422 -2.20 -11.57 -8.39
CA ARG A 422 -2.83 -10.24 -8.33
C ARG A 422 -1.88 -9.09 -8.63
N LEU A 423 -0.57 -9.37 -8.82
CA LEU A 423 0.48 -8.39 -9.03
C LEU A 423 1.22 -8.70 -10.32
N ILE A 424 1.35 -7.72 -11.20
CA ILE A 424 2.24 -7.77 -12.35
C ILE A 424 3.39 -6.77 -12.16
N ARG A 425 4.62 -7.24 -12.41
CA ARG A 425 5.84 -6.43 -12.30
C ARG A 425 6.77 -6.71 -13.46
N ARG A 426 7.26 -5.65 -14.09
CA ARG A 426 8.28 -5.69 -15.12
C ARG A 426 9.32 -4.62 -14.84
N ARG A 427 10.58 -4.95 -15.08
CA ARG A 427 11.70 -4.02 -15.00
C ARG A 427 11.98 -3.47 -16.40
N LYS A 428 12.69 -2.35 -16.48
CA LYS A 428 13.09 -1.78 -17.76
C LYS A 428 13.97 -2.73 -18.60
N CYS A 429 14.77 -3.59 -17.93
CA CYS A 429 15.57 -4.61 -18.60
C CYS A 429 14.76 -5.80 -19.13
N ASP A 430 13.55 -6.04 -18.59
CA ASP A 430 12.69 -7.15 -18.99
C ASP A 430 11.83 -6.82 -20.23
N VAL A 431 11.73 -5.54 -20.56
CA VAL A 431 10.94 -5.04 -21.69
C VAL A 431 11.88 -4.56 -22.79
N GLU A 432 11.61 -4.97 -24.04
CA GLU A 432 12.37 -4.55 -25.21
C GLU A 432 12.13 -3.06 -25.50
N LEU A 433 12.54 -2.20 -24.59
CA LEU A 433 12.51 -0.77 -24.78
C LEU A 433 13.88 -0.28 -25.23
N GLN A 434 13.92 0.41 -26.36
CA GLN A 434 15.09 1.18 -26.76
C GLN A 434 15.20 2.42 -25.86
N LEU A 435 15.45 2.21 -24.56
CA LEU A 435 15.84 3.31 -23.71
C LEU A 435 17.31 3.64 -23.95
N PRO A 436 17.67 4.91 -23.99
CA PRO A 436 19.06 5.30 -24.12
C PRO A 436 19.89 4.84 -22.90
N ALA A 437 21.22 4.81 -23.07
CA ALA A 437 22.11 4.39 -22.00
C ALA A 437 21.99 5.30 -20.76
N ARG A 438 22.05 4.70 -19.58
CA ARG A 438 22.13 5.39 -18.28
C ARG A 438 23.51 5.19 -17.69
N GLN A 439 24.14 6.27 -17.24
CA GLN A 439 25.43 6.24 -16.58
C GLN A 439 25.32 6.96 -15.22
N ASP A 440 25.59 6.22 -14.14
CA ASP A 440 25.56 6.71 -12.77
C ASP A 440 26.99 7.00 -12.30
N LYS A 441 27.22 8.21 -11.78
CA LYS A 441 28.50 8.63 -11.23
C LYS A 441 28.33 9.16 -9.81
N ASN A 442 29.13 8.67 -8.88
CA ASN A 442 29.23 9.25 -7.54
C ASN A 442 30.49 10.12 -7.50
N LEU A 443 30.29 11.42 -7.36
CA LEU A 443 31.37 12.39 -7.27
C LEU A 443 31.63 12.68 -5.79
N LEU A 444 32.82 12.31 -5.32
CA LEU A 444 33.25 12.58 -3.96
C LEU A 444 33.70 14.03 -3.84
N VAL A 445 33.03 14.81 -3.01
CA VAL A 445 33.27 16.22 -2.79
C VAL A 445 33.86 16.41 -1.39
N PRO A 446 35.05 17.03 -1.22
CA PRO A 446 35.62 17.27 0.11
C PRO A 446 34.77 18.32 0.86
N MET A 447 34.62 18.16 2.17
CA MET A 447 34.02 19.18 3.03
C MET A 447 35.04 20.25 3.41
N THR A 448 34.54 21.46 3.70
CA THR A 448 35.34 22.50 4.37
C THR A 448 35.66 22.07 5.82
N ARG A 449 36.71 22.65 6.42
CA ARG A 449 37.07 22.35 7.82
C ARG A 449 35.90 22.66 8.76
N GLN A 450 35.22 23.78 8.55
CA GLN A 450 34.06 24.19 9.36
C GLN A 450 32.89 23.21 9.27
N GLN A 451 32.63 22.64 8.09
CA GLN A 451 31.64 21.59 7.94
C GLN A 451 32.06 20.31 8.68
N MET A 452 33.33 19.93 8.55
CA MET A 452 33.89 18.74 9.20
C MET A 452 33.80 18.82 10.72
N ASP A 453 34.15 19.98 11.31
CA ASP A 453 34.08 20.20 12.75
C ASP A 453 32.66 19.96 13.29
N VAL A 454 31.62 20.48 12.64
CA VAL A 454 30.21 20.27 13.04
C VAL A 454 29.78 18.82 12.83
N HIS A 455 30.24 18.18 11.74
CA HIS A 455 29.98 16.78 11.46
C HIS A 455 30.57 15.87 12.54
N GLU A 456 31.84 16.11 12.93
CA GLU A 456 32.53 15.32 13.94
C GLU A 456 31.93 15.50 15.34
N GLU A 457 31.52 16.72 15.73
CA GLU A 457 30.80 16.96 17.00
C GLU A 457 29.53 16.14 17.07
N SER A 458 28.73 16.14 15.99
CA SER A 458 27.51 15.34 15.91
C SER A 458 27.80 13.84 15.86
N ALA A 459 28.83 13.42 15.14
CA ALA A 459 29.29 12.04 15.07
C ALA A 459 29.73 11.50 16.45
N ALA A 460 30.44 12.32 17.27
CA ALA A 460 30.81 11.94 18.62
C ALA A 460 29.61 11.77 19.56
N ILE A 461 28.55 12.55 19.38
CA ILE A 461 27.30 12.37 20.12
C ILE A 461 26.61 11.06 19.69
N VAL A 462 26.53 10.82 18.40
CA VAL A 462 25.95 9.59 17.83
C VAL A 462 26.73 8.36 18.32
N ALA A 463 28.06 8.38 18.26
CA ALA A 463 28.92 7.28 18.73
C ALA A 463 28.69 6.95 20.22
N ARG A 464 28.59 7.97 21.08
CA ARG A 464 28.27 7.77 22.51
C ARG A 464 26.90 7.11 22.73
N LEU A 465 25.89 7.53 21.97
CA LEU A 465 24.55 6.96 22.06
C LEU A 465 24.52 5.52 21.55
N ILE A 466 25.29 5.21 20.50
CA ILE A 466 25.47 3.87 19.96
C ILE A 466 26.21 2.99 20.98
N HIS A 467 27.29 3.47 21.60
CA HIS A 467 27.98 2.74 22.66
C HIS A 467 27.04 2.43 23.85
N LYS A 468 26.23 3.41 24.28
CA LYS A 468 25.20 3.20 25.31
C LYS A 468 24.20 2.12 24.89
N TRP A 469 23.77 2.10 23.63
CA TRP A 469 22.90 1.07 23.10
C TRP A 469 23.58 -0.31 23.09
N ASN A 470 24.80 -0.42 22.62
CA ASN A 470 25.55 -1.67 22.58
C ASN A 470 25.75 -2.28 23.97
N THR A 471 25.91 -1.42 24.99
CA THR A 471 26.12 -1.85 26.39
C THR A 471 24.82 -2.25 27.10
N HIS A 472 23.76 -1.48 26.89
CA HIS A 472 22.51 -1.64 27.66
C HIS A 472 21.32 -2.15 26.85
N HIS A 473 21.43 -2.27 25.54
CA HIS A 473 20.36 -2.61 24.59
C HIS A 473 19.08 -1.76 24.73
N PHE A 474 19.22 -0.58 25.34
CA PHE A 474 18.14 0.35 25.59
C PHE A 474 18.58 1.81 25.42
N LEU A 475 17.73 2.60 24.77
CA LEU A 475 17.81 4.07 24.73
C LEU A 475 16.46 4.65 25.18
N SER A 476 16.55 5.68 26.03
CA SER A 476 15.38 6.48 26.41
C SER A 476 14.82 7.24 25.21
N GLU A 477 13.55 7.64 25.26
CA GLU A 477 12.94 8.49 24.23
C GLU A 477 13.77 9.78 23.92
N PRO A 478 14.27 10.53 24.94
CA PRO A 478 15.17 11.66 24.69
C PRO A 478 16.47 11.28 23.96
N ASP A 479 17.07 10.12 24.32
CA ASP A 479 18.31 9.66 23.66
C ASP A 479 18.04 9.31 22.20
N ARG A 480 16.90 8.63 21.90
CA ARG A 480 16.49 8.33 20.52
C ARG A 480 16.26 9.59 19.71
N HIS A 481 15.59 10.58 20.30
CA HIS A 481 15.37 11.88 19.64
C HIS A 481 16.70 12.57 19.36
N LYS A 482 17.61 12.61 20.36
CA LYS A 482 18.94 13.20 20.23
C LYS A 482 19.78 12.51 19.14
N LEU A 483 19.68 11.20 19.02
CA LEU A 483 20.33 10.44 17.96
C LEU A 483 19.83 10.87 16.57
N LEU A 484 18.52 10.88 16.37
CA LEU A 484 17.91 11.24 15.08
C LEU A 484 18.24 12.69 14.68
N VAL A 485 18.23 13.62 15.64
CA VAL A 485 18.60 15.02 15.41
C VAL A 485 20.04 15.12 14.95
N ASN A 486 21.00 14.47 15.65
CA ASN A 486 22.41 14.54 15.26
C ASN A 486 22.71 13.87 13.93
N LEU A 487 22.05 12.76 13.60
CA LEU A 487 22.13 12.14 12.27
C LEU A 487 21.66 13.09 11.17
N ASN A 488 20.59 13.84 11.41
CA ASN A 488 20.11 14.83 10.45
C ASN A 488 21.08 16.02 10.36
N ILE A 489 21.65 16.48 11.47
CA ILE A 489 22.68 17.55 11.47
C ILE A 489 23.87 17.12 10.62
N MET A 490 24.38 15.89 10.82
CA MET A 490 25.49 15.37 10.02
C MET A 490 25.18 15.39 8.51
N ARG A 491 23.96 15.02 8.11
CA ARG A 491 23.55 15.07 6.70
C ARG A 491 23.38 16.49 6.17
N MET A 492 22.79 17.40 6.96
CA MET A 492 22.59 18.78 6.57
C MET A 492 23.94 19.49 6.35
N VAL A 493 24.92 19.24 7.23
CA VAL A 493 26.23 19.87 7.12
C VAL A 493 27.05 19.29 5.96
N CYS A 494 26.81 18.07 5.53
CA CYS A 494 27.41 17.54 4.30
C CYS A 494 27.06 18.38 3.06
N ASP A 495 25.93 19.06 3.08
CA ASP A 495 25.50 19.95 1.99
C ASP A 495 25.96 21.38 2.25
N SER A 496 25.53 22.02 3.36
CA SER A 496 25.94 23.39 3.74
C SER A 496 25.61 23.67 5.20
N THR A 497 26.47 24.41 5.88
CA THR A 497 26.20 24.96 7.23
C THR A 497 24.97 25.86 7.24
N TYR A 498 24.69 26.55 6.14
CA TYR A 498 23.53 27.43 5.99
C TYR A 498 22.20 26.73 6.25
N ILE A 499 22.12 25.41 5.99
CA ILE A 499 20.90 24.64 6.27
C ILE A 499 20.59 24.63 7.77
N LEU A 500 21.62 24.68 8.63
CA LEU A 500 21.52 24.67 10.08
C LEU A 500 21.19 26.04 10.66
N ASP A 501 22.05 27.06 10.36
CA ASP A 501 22.05 28.35 11.06
C ASP A 501 21.49 29.51 10.25
N GLN A 502 21.34 29.38 8.94
CA GLN A 502 20.92 30.40 7.98
C GLN A 502 21.80 31.66 7.99
N LYS A 503 23.05 31.54 8.45
CA LYS A 503 24.02 32.64 8.58
C LYS A 503 25.34 32.35 7.91
N THR A 504 25.91 31.18 8.24
CA THR A 504 27.23 30.79 7.70
C THR A 504 27.02 29.99 6.41
N ARG A 505 27.89 30.26 5.45
CA ARG A 505 27.87 29.56 4.18
C ARG A 505 29.22 28.88 3.96
N TYR A 506 29.35 27.65 4.46
CA TYR A 506 30.44 26.75 4.17
C TYR A 506 29.90 25.58 3.41
N ASP A 507 30.15 25.52 2.11
CA ASP A 507 29.70 24.47 1.22
C ASP A 507 30.67 24.40 0.02
N VAL A 508 30.99 23.19 -0.41
CA VAL A 508 31.75 22.92 -1.63
C VAL A 508 30.83 22.34 -2.72
N LYS A 509 29.74 21.70 -2.30
CA LYS A 509 28.80 21.07 -3.24
C LYS A 509 28.12 22.09 -4.16
N ILE A 510 27.82 23.30 -3.69
CA ILE A 510 27.26 24.35 -4.53
C ILE A 510 28.25 24.77 -5.60
N ASP A 511 29.51 25.06 -5.22
CA ASP A 511 30.53 25.46 -6.17
C ASP A 511 30.78 24.37 -7.22
N GLU A 512 30.86 23.12 -6.78
CA GLU A 512 31.03 21.99 -7.68
C GLU A 512 29.80 21.79 -8.60
N THR A 513 28.59 22.00 -8.09
CA THR A 513 27.36 21.97 -8.89
C THR A 513 27.40 23.07 -9.96
N MET A 514 27.81 24.27 -9.62
CA MET A 514 27.92 25.37 -10.57
C MET A 514 28.97 25.10 -11.67
N ASN A 515 30.10 24.47 -11.32
CA ASN A 515 31.09 24.01 -12.29
C ASN A 515 30.50 23.01 -13.26
N ILE A 516 29.84 21.97 -12.74
CA ILE A 516 29.20 20.93 -13.57
C ILE A 516 28.12 21.53 -14.45
N VAL A 517 27.24 22.40 -13.91
CA VAL A 517 26.19 23.07 -14.69
C VAL A 517 26.81 23.92 -15.80
N SER A 518 27.83 24.69 -15.50
CA SER A 518 28.54 25.55 -16.48
C SER A 518 29.13 24.68 -17.60
N ASP A 519 29.80 23.59 -17.27
CA ASP A 519 30.39 22.66 -18.27
C ASP A 519 29.30 22.05 -19.19
N ILE A 520 28.17 21.66 -18.60
CA ILE A 520 27.04 21.10 -19.37
C ILE A 520 26.43 22.17 -20.29
N LEU A 521 26.22 23.39 -19.78
CA LEU A 521 25.58 24.46 -20.54
C LEU A 521 26.47 24.97 -21.68
N GLN A 522 27.80 24.98 -21.47
CA GLN A 522 28.76 25.40 -22.49
C GLN A 522 29.09 24.28 -23.48
N GLY A 523 29.19 23.04 -23.01
CA GLY A 523 29.64 21.91 -23.81
C GLY A 523 28.54 21.19 -24.60
N THR A 524 27.26 21.41 -24.25
CA THR A 524 26.13 20.66 -24.82
C THR A 524 24.90 21.56 -24.99
N ASP A 525 23.88 21.07 -25.72
CA ASP A 525 22.52 21.64 -25.75
C ASP A 525 21.57 20.99 -24.72
N SER A 526 22.10 20.24 -23.80
CA SER A 526 21.33 19.43 -22.85
C SER A 526 20.70 20.28 -21.75
N LYS A 527 19.59 19.78 -21.20
CA LYS A 527 18.95 20.34 -20.00
C LYS A 527 19.33 19.52 -18.79
N VAL A 528 19.39 20.17 -17.63
CA VAL A 528 19.83 19.63 -16.34
C VAL A 528 18.71 19.73 -15.33
N VAL A 529 18.49 18.66 -14.57
CA VAL A 529 17.60 18.65 -13.41
C VAL A 529 18.40 18.45 -12.14
N ILE A 530 18.15 19.26 -11.12
CA ILE A 530 18.90 19.24 -9.87
C ILE A 530 17.95 18.99 -8.72
N PHE A 531 18.27 17.96 -7.90
CA PHE A 531 17.46 17.57 -6.75
C PHE A 531 18.19 17.72 -5.43
N SER A 532 17.47 18.18 -4.41
CA SER A 532 17.84 18.04 -3.01
C SER A 532 16.60 17.83 -2.14
N GLN A 533 16.75 17.09 -1.03
CA GLN A 533 15.67 17.01 -0.03
C GLN A 533 15.54 18.32 0.78
N TRP A 534 16.58 19.16 0.82
CA TRP A 534 16.66 20.37 1.61
C TRP A 534 16.30 21.61 0.80
N GLU A 535 15.15 22.23 1.09
CA GLU A 535 14.71 23.46 0.41
C GLU A 535 15.72 24.60 0.58
N ARG A 536 16.43 24.68 1.72
CA ARG A 536 17.46 25.71 1.95
C ARG A 536 18.65 25.54 1.01
N MET A 537 19.03 24.30 0.71
CA MET A 537 20.11 24.00 -0.25
C MET A 537 19.70 24.38 -1.68
N THR A 538 18.47 24.05 -2.09
CA THR A 538 17.97 24.43 -3.41
C THR A 538 17.83 25.94 -3.57
N ARG A 539 17.51 26.68 -2.48
CA ARG A 539 17.51 28.16 -2.49
C ARG A 539 18.89 28.77 -2.63
N LEU A 540 19.92 28.21 -1.97
CA LEU A 540 21.29 28.63 -2.16
C LEU A 540 21.73 28.47 -3.61
N LEU A 541 21.43 27.31 -4.22
CA LEU A 541 21.75 27.07 -5.61
C LEU A 541 21.01 28.05 -6.54
N ALA A 542 19.74 28.34 -6.29
CA ALA A 542 18.97 29.32 -7.04
C ALA A 542 19.63 30.71 -7.01
N GLN A 543 20.09 31.15 -5.83
CA GLN A 543 20.81 32.42 -5.68
C GLN A 543 22.14 32.45 -6.44
N GLU A 544 22.85 31.31 -6.57
CA GLU A 544 24.09 31.25 -7.35
C GLU A 544 23.80 31.29 -8.86
N LEU A 545 22.74 30.61 -9.32
CA LEU A 545 22.31 30.68 -10.71
C LEU A 545 21.93 32.13 -11.09
N ASP A 546 21.19 32.82 -10.20
CA ASP A 546 20.85 34.25 -10.39
C ASP A 546 22.11 35.14 -10.53
N LYS A 547 23.16 34.90 -9.74
CA LYS A 547 24.45 35.67 -9.83
C LYS A 547 25.19 35.44 -11.14
N HIS A 548 24.97 34.28 -11.78
CA HIS A 548 25.61 33.90 -13.04
C HIS A 548 24.69 34.11 -14.26
N ASP A 549 23.56 34.79 -14.09
CA ASP A 549 22.56 35.04 -15.15
C ASP A 549 22.09 33.75 -15.88
N ILE A 550 22.01 32.62 -15.16
CA ILE A 550 21.54 31.36 -15.68
C ILE A 550 20.03 31.25 -15.44
N ASP A 551 19.23 31.11 -16.50
CA ASP A 551 17.77 30.94 -16.43
C ASP A 551 17.40 29.55 -15.93
N TYR A 552 16.45 29.47 -14.99
CA TYR A 552 16.02 28.22 -14.37
C TYR A 552 14.54 28.23 -13.97
N GLU A 553 13.98 27.05 -13.74
CA GLU A 553 12.72 26.83 -13.03
C GLU A 553 12.98 26.25 -11.64
N TYR A 554 12.27 26.75 -10.63
CA TYR A 554 12.44 26.32 -9.26
C TYR A 554 11.14 25.83 -8.62
N LEU A 555 11.06 24.52 -8.37
CA LEU A 555 9.91 23.83 -7.83
C LEU A 555 10.16 23.37 -6.39
N HIS A 556 9.35 23.86 -5.47
CA HIS A 556 9.34 23.46 -4.06
C HIS A 556 7.93 23.16 -3.56
N GLY A 557 7.82 22.67 -2.31
CA GLY A 557 6.53 22.21 -1.74
C GLY A 557 5.41 23.26 -1.68
N GLY A 558 5.76 24.56 -1.65
CA GLY A 558 4.80 25.67 -1.62
C GLY A 558 4.20 26.08 -2.97
N VAL A 559 4.67 25.52 -4.08
CA VAL A 559 4.19 25.88 -5.43
C VAL A 559 2.83 25.23 -5.70
N THR A 560 1.86 26.04 -6.14
CA THR A 560 0.51 25.55 -6.47
C THR A 560 0.51 24.65 -7.71
N SER A 561 -0.48 23.77 -7.82
CA SER A 561 -0.58 22.82 -8.94
C SER A 561 -0.67 23.50 -10.32
N VAL A 562 -1.30 24.67 -10.40
CA VAL A 562 -1.42 25.45 -11.65
C VAL A 562 -0.02 25.95 -12.08
N LYS A 563 0.69 26.62 -11.16
CA LYS A 563 2.05 27.13 -11.44
C LYS A 563 3.02 26.01 -11.79
N ARG A 564 2.86 24.81 -11.21
CA ARG A 564 3.68 23.64 -11.60
C ARG A 564 3.50 23.29 -13.07
N GLY A 565 2.28 23.35 -13.59
CA GLY A 565 2.00 23.11 -15.00
C GLY A 565 2.70 24.11 -15.90
N GLU A 566 2.63 25.41 -15.55
CA GLU A 566 3.28 26.50 -16.30
C GLU A 566 4.81 26.35 -16.33
N MET A 567 5.42 26.07 -15.17
CA MET A 567 6.86 25.82 -15.04
C MET A 567 7.32 24.63 -15.88
N MET A 568 6.55 23.55 -15.86
CA MET A 568 6.85 22.37 -16.68
C MET A 568 6.80 22.67 -18.18
N GLN A 569 5.78 23.40 -18.63
CA GLN A 569 5.65 23.82 -20.03
C GLN A 569 6.81 24.74 -20.44
N ARG A 570 7.18 25.70 -19.58
CA ARG A 570 8.31 26.58 -19.85
C ARG A 570 9.61 25.79 -19.95
N PHE A 571 9.91 24.92 -19.01
CA PHE A 571 11.11 24.08 -19.07
C PHE A 571 11.13 23.17 -20.29
N GLN A 572 10.01 22.62 -20.70
CA GLN A 572 9.92 21.73 -21.87
C GLN A 572 10.10 22.49 -23.19
N ASN A 573 9.44 23.64 -23.34
CA ASN A 573 9.29 24.32 -24.63
C ASN A 573 10.28 25.49 -24.84
N ASN A 574 10.81 26.08 -23.78
CA ASN A 574 11.81 27.17 -23.90
C ASN A 574 13.22 26.58 -23.96
N ALA A 575 13.95 26.86 -25.07
CA ALA A 575 15.32 26.41 -25.27
C ALA A 575 16.31 27.06 -24.29
N ASP A 576 16.05 28.31 -23.88
CA ASP A 576 16.94 29.08 -23.00
C ASP A 576 16.82 28.62 -21.55
N CYS A 577 15.65 28.16 -21.12
CA CYS A 577 15.44 27.59 -19.78
C CYS A 577 15.99 26.15 -19.73
N ARG A 578 17.24 25.99 -19.32
CA ARG A 578 17.96 24.73 -19.38
C ARG A 578 18.18 24.07 -18.01
N VAL A 579 17.90 24.76 -16.92
CA VAL A 579 18.08 24.26 -15.55
C VAL A 579 16.72 24.15 -14.85
N PHE A 580 16.47 23.02 -14.18
CA PHE A 580 15.30 22.80 -13.34
C PHE A 580 15.72 22.35 -11.95
N ILE A 581 15.37 23.10 -10.92
CA ILE A 581 15.67 22.78 -9.53
C ILE A 581 14.40 22.26 -8.86
N SER A 582 14.50 21.16 -8.12
CA SER A 582 13.36 20.62 -7.39
C SER A 582 13.74 20.05 -6.04
N THR A 583 12.81 20.19 -5.07
CA THR A 583 12.86 19.42 -3.84
C THR A 583 12.11 18.10 -4.00
N ASP A 584 12.39 17.09 -3.14
CA ASP A 584 11.66 15.81 -3.16
C ASP A 584 10.15 16.00 -3.00
N ALA A 585 9.72 16.94 -2.16
CA ALA A 585 8.30 17.26 -1.97
C ALA A 585 7.64 17.81 -3.26
N GLY A 586 8.40 18.49 -4.11
CA GLY A 586 7.95 18.99 -5.42
C GLY A 586 8.00 17.96 -6.53
N SER A 587 8.84 16.94 -6.41
CA SER A 587 9.23 16.05 -7.52
C SER A 587 8.18 15.03 -7.95
N THR A 588 7.14 14.78 -7.16
CA THR A 588 6.15 13.74 -7.49
C THR A 588 5.38 14.10 -8.77
N GLY A 589 5.37 13.17 -9.75
CA GLY A 589 4.58 13.28 -10.98
C GLY A 589 5.15 14.17 -12.08
N LEU A 590 6.35 14.72 -11.93
CA LEU A 590 6.96 15.54 -12.96
C LEU A 590 7.36 14.72 -14.19
N ASN A 591 7.18 15.29 -15.37
CA ASN A 591 7.69 14.79 -16.63
C ASN A 591 8.81 15.73 -17.14
N LEU A 592 10.08 15.35 -16.87
CA LEU A 592 11.28 16.13 -17.20
C LEU A 592 12.15 15.42 -18.24
N GLN A 593 11.55 14.58 -19.09
CA GLN A 593 12.26 13.76 -20.09
C GLN A 593 13.02 14.57 -21.16
N THR A 594 12.83 15.87 -21.25
CA THR A 594 13.63 16.76 -22.10
C THR A 594 15.04 16.95 -21.58
N ALA A 595 15.28 16.66 -20.29
CA ALA A 595 16.61 16.71 -19.69
C ALA A 595 17.35 15.38 -19.87
N SER A 596 18.68 15.45 -19.98
CA SER A 596 19.57 14.30 -20.07
C SER A 596 20.57 14.21 -18.92
N PHE A 597 20.64 15.23 -18.07
CA PHE A 597 21.46 15.25 -16.87
C PHE A 597 20.59 15.39 -15.62
N ILE A 598 20.93 14.62 -14.59
CA ILE A 598 20.37 14.76 -13.25
C ILE A 598 21.52 14.89 -12.24
N ILE A 599 21.43 15.89 -11.40
CA ILE A 599 22.39 16.12 -10.31
C ILE A 599 21.63 15.95 -8.99
N ASN A 600 22.06 15.01 -8.15
CA ASN A 600 21.57 14.85 -6.80
C ASN A 600 22.57 15.50 -5.83
N LEU A 601 22.17 16.60 -5.19
CA LEU A 601 23.00 17.30 -4.21
C LEU A 601 23.21 16.50 -2.94
N ASP A 602 22.21 15.65 -2.61
CA ASP A 602 22.21 14.75 -1.45
C ASP A 602 21.68 13.37 -1.82
N LEU A 603 22.10 12.36 -1.04
CA LEU A 603 21.59 11.00 -1.16
C LEU A 603 20.43 10.78 -0.18
N PRO A 604 19.26 10.30 -0.64
CA PRO A 604 18.17 9.94 0.25
C PRO A 604 18.47 8.63 1.00
N TRP A 605 17.91 8.47 2.22
CA TRP A 605 18.00 7.22 2.98
C TRP A 605 17.33 6.02 2.27
N ASN A 606 16.36 6.31 1.44
CA ASN A 606 15.60 5.30 0.71
C ASN A 606 16.01 5.29 -0.76
N PRO A 607 16.57 4.17 -1.28
CA PRO A 607 16.97 4.06 -2.68
C PRO A 607 15.82 4.31 -3.65
N ALA A 608 14.59 3.96 -3.24
CA ALA A 608 13.40 4.23 -4.05
C ALA A 608 13.20 5.73 -4.35
N VAL A 609 13.57 6.62 -3.42
CA VAL A 609 13.50 8.08 -3.66
C VAL A 609 14.51 8.52 -4.70
N LEU A 610 15.73 7.94 -4.67
CA LEU A 610 16.74 8.21 -5.70
C LEU A 610 16.25 7.75 -7.09
N GLU A 611 15.73 6.53 -7.17
CA GLU A 611 15.15 6.03 -8.42
C GLU A 611 13.90 6.84 -8.84
N GLN A 612 13.12 7.36 -7.89
CA GLN A 612 12.02 8.29 -8.20
C GLN A 612 12.51 9.60 -8.82
N ARG A 613 13.62 10.17 -8.33
CA ARG A 613 14.25 11.34 -8.93
C ARG A 613 14.71 11.01 -10.36
N ILE A 614 15.44 9.93 -10.54
CA ILE A 614 15.96 9.48 -11.85
C ILE A 614 14.82 9.18 -12.83
N GLY A 615 13.75 8.53 -12.38
CA GLY A 615 12.57 8.23 -13.18
C GLY A 615 11.80 9.47 -13.67
N ARG A 616 12.18 10.69 -13.29
CA ARG A 616 11.61 11.93 -13.87
C ARG A 616 12.19 12.23 -15.25
N ILE A 617 13.42 11.81 -15.51
CA ILE A 617 14.09 11.99 -16.80
C ILE A 617 14.26 10.64 -17.55
N TYR A 618 14.50 9.53 -16.84
CA TYR A 618 14.71 8.20 -17.40
C TYR A 618 13.41 7.42 -17.53
N ARG A 619 12.67 7.75 -18.58
CA ARG A 619 11.34 7.16 -18.85
C ARG A 619 11.05 7.09 -20.35
N LEU A 620 9.94 6.44 -20.68
CA LEU A 620 9.47 6.33 -22.06
C LEU A 620 9.45 7.69 -22.78
N GLY A 621 9.99 7.72 -23.99
CA GLY A 621 10.14 8.94 -24.80
C GLY A 621 11.45 9.69 -24.58
N GLN A 622 12.34 9.22 -23.71
CA GLN A 622 13.70 9.72 -23.60
C GLN A 622 14.51 9.27 -24.81
N GLN A 623 15.12 10.21 -25.50
CA GLN A 623 15.92 9.94 -26.73
C GLN A 623 17.42 10.12 -26.52
N ARG A 624 17.83 10.77 -25.41
CA ARG A 624 19.23 11.08 -25.10
C ARG A 624 19.77 10.17 -24.01
N ASN A 625 21.05 9.80 -24.10
CA ASN A 625 21.74 9.11 -23.01
C ASN A 625 21.69 9.95 -21.74
N ILE A 626 21.45 9.28 -20.61
CA ILE A 626 21.27 9.94 -19.33
C ILE A 626 22.53 9.82 -18.49
N GLN A 627 22.91 10.94 -17.89
CA GLN A 627 23.95 10.99 -16.86
C GLN A 627 23.35 11.35 -15.51
N VAL A 628 23.56 10.47 -14.54
CA VAL A 628 23.18 10.67 -13.14
C VAL A 628 24.44 10.99 -12.35
N ILE A 629 24.48 12.18 -11.75
CA ILE A 629 25.61 12.65 -10.97
C ILE A 629 25.13 12.78 -9.52
N ASN A 630 25.70 11.98 -8.61
CA ASN A 630 25.42 12.06 -7.19
C ASN A 630 26.58 12.74 -6.50
N LEU A 631 26.36 13.88 -5.86
CA LEU A 631 27.38 14.55 -5.05
C LEU A 631 27.38 13.93 -3.66
N VAL A 632 28.54 13.45 -3.23
CA VAL A 632 28.73 12.72 -1.99
C VAL A 632 29.85 13.36 -1.19
N ALA A 633 29.56 13.81 0.02
CA ALA A 633 30.59 14.35 0.89
C ALA A 633 31.59 13.25 1.33
N ALA A 634 32.85 13.41 0.92
CA ALA A 634 33.91 12.44 1.18
C ALA A 634 34.22 12.30 2.68
N GLY A 635 34.49 11.07 3.14
CA GLY A 635 34.81 10.78 4.55
C GLY A 635 33.62 10.90 5.51
N THR A 636 32.39 10.99 5.03
CA THR A 636 31.21 11.28 5.85
C THR A 636 30.18 10.14 5.88
N ILE A 637 29.07 10.41 6.58
CA ILE A 637 27.91 9.50 6.61
C ILE A 637 27.35 9.24 5.21
N GLU A 638 27.42 10.20 4.27
CA GLU A 638 26.89 10.01 2.90
C GLU A 638 27.66 8.95 2.12
N GLU A 639 28.98 8.94 2.21
CA GLU A 639 29.79 7.93 1.55
C GLU A 639 29.45 6.52 2.04
N ARG A 640 29.21 6.38 3.34
CA ARG A 640 28.79 5.11 3.95
C ARG A 640 27.37 4.69 3.56
N MET A 641 26.49 5.66 3.27
CA MET A 641 25.13 5.37 2.81
C MET A 641 25.10 4.63 1.46
N ILE A 642 26.07 4.85 0.58
CA ILE A 642 26.15 4.17 -0.73
C ILE A 642 26.11 2.66 -0.57
N GLY A 643 26.86 2.09 0.38
CA GLY A 643 26.88 0.64 0.64
C GLY A 643 25.53 0.09 1.10
N LYS A 644 24.75 0.88 1.84
CA LYS A 644 23.45 0.45 2.38
C LYS A 644 22.28 0.59 1.42
N LEU A 645 22.37 1.47 0.46
CA LEU A 645 21.36 1.56 -0.59
C LEU A 645 21.25 0.21 -1.35
N ARG A 646 22.36 -0.53 -1.48
CA ARG A 646 22.38 -1.86 -2.10
C ARG A 646 21.66 -2.94 -1.28
N PHE A 647 21.74 -2.91 0.05
CA PHE A 647 21.10 -3.93 0.91
C PHE A 647 19.57 -3.90 0.86
N LYS A 648 18.98 -2.70 0.84
CA LYS A 648 17.52 -2.54 0.74
C LYS A 648 16.95 -3.02 -0.60
N GLN A 649 17.76 -2.97 -1.63
CA GLN A 649 17.40 -3.47 -2.96
C GLN A 649 17.23 -5.00 -2.94
N ASN A 650 18.05 -5.72 -2.18
CA ASN A 650 18.01 -7.19 -2.12
C ASN A 650 16.70 -7.75 -1.56
N MET A 651 16.08 -7.09 -0.55
CA MET A 651 14.79 -7.53 0.00
C MET A 651 13.66 -7.40 -1.03
N PHE A 652 13.69 -6.33 -1.79
CA PHE A 652 12.73 -6.09 -2.86
C PHE A 652 12.87 -7.13 -3.97
N GLU A 653 14.09 -7.43 -4.37
CA GLU A 653 14.43 -8.44 -5.36
C GLU A 653 14.04 -9.87 -4.89
N GLY A 654 14.19 -10.19 -3.59
CA GLY A 654 13.82 -11.48 -3.03
C GLY A 654 12.35 -11.84 -3.19
N VAL A 655 11.45 -10.86 -2.98
CA VAL A 655 10.00 -11.09 -3.09
C VAL A 655 9.49 -10.97 -4.53
N LEU A 656 9.96 -9.96 -5.25
CA LEU A 656 9.33 -9.55 -6.52
C LEU A 656 10.09 -10.00 -7.77
N ASP A 657 11.41 -10.23 -7.64
CA ASP A 657 12.30 -10.50 -8.76
C ASP A 657 13.06 -11.83 -8.60
N ASN A 658 12.59 -12.78 -7.77
CA ASN A 658 13.19 -14.09 -7.50
C ASN A 658 14.64 -14.02 -6.95
N GLY A 659 14.91 -13.06 -6.07
CA GLY A 659 16.19 -12.97 -5.35
C GLY A 659 16.32 -13.97 -4.19
N ASP A 660 17.10 -13.62 -3.17
CA ASP A 660 17.31 -14.45 -2.00
C ASP A 660 16.03 -14.72 -1.21
N ASP A 661 15.73 -16.00 -0.92
CA ASP A 661 14.52 -16.43 -0.20
C ASP A 661 14.51 -16.05 1.29
N THR A 662 15.68 -15.78 1.87
CA THR A 662 15.82 -15.41 3.29
C THR A 662 16.75 -14.21 3.43
N ILE A 663 16.29 -13.20 4.12
CA ILE A 663 17.07 -12.00 4.41
C ILE A 663 17.07 -11.74 5.90
N PHE A 664 18.27 -11.66 6.49
CA PHE A 664 18.42 -11.20 7.87
C PHE A 664 18.53 -9.68 7.90
N VAL A 665 17.54 -9.05 8.49
CA VAL A 665 17.60 -7.64 8.86
C VAL A 665 18.41 -7.61 10.15
N GLY A 666 19.67 -7.21 10.09
CA GLY A 666 20.49 -7.05 11.29
C GLY A 666 19.71 -6.22 12.34
N ASP A 667 19.92 -6.58 13.60
CA ASP A 667 19.20 -6.06 14.76
C ASP A 667 19.15 -4.52 14.74
N ASP A 668 18.01 -3.96 14.36
CA ASP A 668 17.63 -2.54 14.30
C ASP A 668 18.06 -1.68 13.10
N LYS A 669 17.14 -0.76 12.73
CA LYS A 669 17.53 0.56 12.20
C LYS A 669 18.69 1.17 13.01
N PHE A 670 18.82 0.76 14.25
CA PHE A 670 19.90 1.11 15.16
C PHE A 670 21.21 0.40 14.85
N LYS A 671 21.22 -0.93 14.59
CA LYS A 671 22.45 -1.60 14.11
C LYS A 671 22.84 -1.16 12.72
N ASP A 672 21.88 -0.81 11.91
CA ASP A 672 22.17 -0.20 10.62
C ASP A 672 22.88 1.14 10.79
N ILE A 673 22.47 1.92 11.78
CA ILE A 673 23.15 3.15 12.18
C ILE A 673 24.46 2.79 12.92
N VAL A 674 24.45 1.79 13.80
CA VAL A 674 25.64 1.31 14.51
C VAL A 674 26.72 0.85 13.52
N ASN A 675 26.36 0.01 12.55
CA ASN A 675 27.30 -0.46 11.52
C ASN A 675 27.78 0.64 10.57
N LEU A 676 27.05 1.77 10.45
CA LEU A 676 27.55 2.98 9.77
C LEU A 676 28.70 3.64 10.55
N PHE A 677 28.75 3.38 11.87
CA PHE A 677 29.72 3.99 12.77
C PHE A 677 30.73 3.00 13.35
N ASP A 678 30.56 1.65 13.13
CA ASP A 678 31.58 0.65 13.42
C ASP A 678 32.79 0.89 12.50
N GLY A 679 33.80 1.54 13.02
CA GLY A 679 35.02 1.93 12.31
C GLY A 679 35.46 3.38 12.51
N ILE A 680 34.74 4.18 13.33
CA ILE A 680 35.19 5.54 13.67
C ILE A 680 36.33 5.53 14.71
N HIS A 681 36.65 4.37 15.31
CA HIS A 681 37.70 4.20 16.31
C HIS A 681 38.70 3.07 15.93
N ALA A 682 39.16 3.07 14.66
CA ALA A 682 40.38 2.31 14.29
C ALA A 682 41.45 3.29 13.82
#